data_1dee9331c81e20c2abb32b78debcff2f
#
_entry.id   1dee9331c81e20c2abb32b78debcff2f
#
_cell.length_a   1.000
_cell.length_b   1.000
_cell.length_c   1.000
_cell.angle_alpha   90.00
_cell.angle_beta   90.00
_cell.angle_gamma   90.00
#
_symmetry.space_group_name_H-M   'P 1'
#
loop_
_entity.id
_entity.type
_entity.pdbx_description
1 polymer ?
#
loop_
_entity_poly.entity_id
_entity_poly.type
_entity_poly.pdbx_seq_one_letter_code
_entity_poly.pdbx_strand_id
1 'polypeptide(L)'
;GVSEMDMWRIIIQIDPTLERGFKVACKGSDIRLTASDDKQMLWLQYQLIKKISKEDPRIDGSDLPPALINLNDTCGSFAFDYQSIYSPYGLNPDQTGVIGLNNFDDSWGIWGHNLRKVLGKEAKKVYATIHGKTDDSQLCFSSENMYRQIESYIVDNFGEKGNSRFVIAPDDAPYACTCATCTALGNTEKNATPAVTELIIRLSQRFPKHFFFTTSYLTTQQVTDKQLPSNTGVIVSAIDYPLRRTDGKDEQDKKFAAQLDNWKKVTNNIYIWDYINNFDDYLTPFPILKIAQQRLQFFKQHGASGIFFNGSGYSYSSFDEMRTFVLSSLLINPELPVDDLIRSYFNQEYPVSKKWLYDYYTELENNAQSGKRLGLYAGIRESEKAFLYPDQFIKFYDEMGDFVSEAKGKERKKLHELQTALSFTRLELGRDHGFDAYGYAKRNGKEIQPVPQAQKWITQLKEHKAFTGMEYYNESAYEIDYYIKEWEQYLLSSDIKKSLFLGLNPSATPKLNKIDSKKLTDGTHGLPGDYHCGWVVIPGEECTINLPVKGINASGTFYISFLNLPRHHIYAPQQIQLLKDGIAYKTIDLKPEDAPEKGEMIKATVPADLNGAEQLSIKISCLKKPEAQIGIDEIAFIP
;
A
#
# COMPACT_ATOMS: atom_id res chain seq x y z
N GLY A 1 3.97 58.59 -2.57
CA GLY A 1 3.68 58.23 -1.21
C GLY A 1 2.40 57.45 -1.16
N VAL A 2 2.45 56.20 -0.74
CA VAL A 2 1.26 55.38 -0.42
C VAL A 2 0.63 56.05 0.82
N SER A 3 -0.64 56.38 0.78
CA SER A 3 -1.32 56.97 1.93
C SER A 3 -1.51 55.91 3.00
N GLU A 4 -1.41 56.26 4.29
CA GLU A 4 -1.67 55.34 5.43
C GLU A 4 -3.06 54.68 5.39
N MET A 5 -3.97 55.12 4.52
CA MET A 5 -5.32 54.56 4.34
C MET A 5 -5.41 53.29 3.51
N ASP A 6 -4.32 52.85 2.86
CA ASP A 6 -4.35 51.68 1.94
C ASP A 6 -3.68 50.43 2.50
N MET A 7 -3.30 50.42 3.79
CA MET A 7 -2.68 49.24 4.40
C MET A 7 -3.69 48.34 5.10
N TRP A 8 -3.78 47.11 4.65
CA TRP A 8 -4.51 46.06 5.35
C TRP A 8 -3.74 45.57 6.59
N ARG A 9 -4.44 45.35 7.67
CA ARG A 9 -3.91 44.83 8.92
C ARG A 9 -4.41 43.42 9.13
N ILE A 10 -3.50 42.44 9.14
CA ILE A 10 -3.82 41.02 9.46
C ILE A 10 -3.60 40.80 10.95
N ILE A 11 -4.65 40.40 11.64
CA ILE A 11 -4.64 40.09 13.08
C ILE A 11 -4.81 38.58 13.23
N ILE A 12 -3.84 37.94 13.87
CA ILE A 12 -3.80 36.49 14.09
C ILE A 12 -4.10 36.21 15.55
N GLN A 13 -5.02 35.28 15.81
CA GLN A 13 -5.44 34.91 17.15
C GLN A 13 -5.65 33.38 17.26
N ILE A 14 -5.02 32.74 18.24
CA ILE A 14 -5.35 31.37 18.63
C ILE A 14 -6.42 31.41 19.73
N ASP A 15 -7.50 30.67 19.53
CA ASP A 15 -8.61 30.53 20.45
C ASP A 15 -8.99 29.04 20.60
N PRO A 16 -8.43 28.32 21.60
CA PRO A 16 -8.71 26.91 21.81
C PRO A 16 -10.17 26.57 22.05
N THR A 17 -11.02 27.54 22.38
CA THR A 17 -12.46 27.30 22.61
C THR A 17 -13.25 27.04 21.32
N LEU A 18 -12.64 27.23 20.15
CA LEU A 18 -13.28 27.01 18.85
C LEU A 18 -13.40 25.53 18.46
N GLU A 19 -12.87 24.59 19.24
CA GLU A 19 -12.95 23.17 18.98
C GLU A 19 -12.78 22.78 17.49
N ARG A 20 -11.54 22.75 16.98
CA ARG A 20 -11.22 22.53 15.55
C ARG A 20 -11.73 23.63 14.61
N GLY A 21 -12.14 24.75 15.16
CA GLY A 21 -12.76 25.83 14.42
C GLY A 21 -11.79 26.87 13.90
N PHE A 22 -12.23 27.58 12.87
CA PHE A 22 -11.58 28.78 12.37
C PHE A 22 -12.61 29.85 12.01
N LYS A 23 -12.18 31.11 12.06
CA LYS A 23 -12.98 32.27 11.65
C LYS A 23 -12.11 33.26 10.87
N VAL A 24 -12.69 33.83 9.85
CA VAL A 24 -12.18 35.05 9.17
C VAL A 24 -13.21 36.12 9.38
N ALA A 25 -12.82 37.26 9.91
CA ALA A 25 -13.69 38.43 10.07
C ALA A 25 -13.00 39.65 9.48
N CYS A 26 -13.73 40.40 8.66
CA CYS A 26 -13.24 41.59 7.96
C CYS A 26 -13.98 42.82 8.48
N LYS A 27 -13.22 43.81 9.00
CA LYS A 27 -13.80 45.07 9.47
C LYS A 27 -12.93 46.26 9.03
N GLY A 28 -13.40 47.02 8.06
CA GLY A 28 -12.58 48.06 7.46
C GLY A 28 -11.34 47.49 6.79
N SER A 29 -10.16 47.97 7.17
CA SER A 29 -8.88 47.45 6.71
C SER A 29 -8.31 46.27 7.57
N ASP A 30 -9.06 45.81 8.57
CA ASP A 30 -8.63 44.72 9.43
C ASP A 30 -9.17 43.38 8.94
N ILE A 31 -8.28 42.40 8.75
CA ILE A 31 -8.58 41.01 8.50
C ILE A 31 -8.18 40.23 9.76
N ARG A 32 -9.15 39.71 10.50
CA ARG A 32 -8.90 38.90 11.69
C ARG A 32 -9.00 37.43 11.34
N LEU A 33 -7.91 36.68 11.53
CA LEU A 33 -7.85 35.24 11.45
C LEU A 33 -7.86 34.66 12.86
N THR A 34 -8.82 33.80 13.16
CA THR A 34 -8.89 33.10 14.46
C THR A 34 -8.96 31.62 14.18
N ALA A 35 -8.14 30.82 14.86
CA ALA A 35 -8.14 29.36 14.76
C ALA A 35 -7.93 28.70 16.12
N SER A 36 -8.35 27.45 16.29
CA SER A 36 -8.24 26.73 17.57
C SER A 36 -6.81 26.34 17.91
N ASP A 37 -5.94 26.18 16.93
CA ASP A 37 -4.54 25.79 17.11
C ASP A 37 -3.64 26.28 15.96
N ASP A 38 -2.33 26.06 16.09
CA ASP A 38 -1.31 26.51 15.13
C ASP A 38 -1.45 25.82 13.76
N LYS A 39 -1.83 24.54 13.70
CA LYS A 39 -2.04 23.81 12.45
C LYS A 39 -3.16 24.47 11.61
N GLN A 40 -4.28 24.71 12.24
CA GLN A 40 -5.44 25.33 11.56
C GLN A 40 -5.14 26.79 11.21
N MET A 41 -4.37 27.49 12.05
CA MET A 41 -3.94 28.86 11.75
C MET A 41 -3.03 28.90 10.52
N LEU A 42 -2.05 28.00 10.41
CA LEU A 42 -1.15 27.93 9.25
C LEU A 42 -1.94 27.63 7.96
N TRP A 43 -2.86 26.66 8.01
CA TRP A 43 -3.76 26.38 6.90
C TRP A 43 -4.61 27.60 6.52
N LEU A 44 -5.17 28.31 7.51
CA LEU A 44 -6.02 29.49 7.28
C LEU A 44 -5.24 30.65 6.64
N GLN A 45 -4.01 30.89 7.09
CA GLN A 45 -3.10 31.87 6.49
C GLN A 45 -2.82 31.53 5.02
N TYR A 46 -2.56 30.24 4.73
CA TYR A 46 -2.35 29.77 3.37
C TYR A 46 -3.60 29.97 2.49
N GLN A 47 -4.81 29.69 3.01
CA GLN A 47 -6.05 29.97 2.27
C GLN A 47 -6.23 31.47 1.98
N LEU A 48 -5.84 32.34 2.91
CA LEU A 48 -5.85 33.79 2.70
C LEU A 48 -4.87 34.19 1.58
N ILE A 49 -3.64 33.71 1.62
CA ILE A 49 -2.62 33.98 0.61
C ILE A 49 -3.08 33.51 -0.78
N LYS A 50 -3.67 32.31 -0.88
CA LYS A 50 -4.26 31.82 -2.14
C LYS A 50 -5.33 32.74 -2.69
N LYS A 51 -6.20 33.28 -1.85
CA LYS A 51 -7.23 34.22 -2.27
C LYS A 51 -6.64 35.56 -2.75
N ILE A 52 -5.58 36.02 -2.09
CA ILE A 52 -4.91 37.28 -2.46
C ILE A 52 -4.13 37.13 -3.76
N SER A 53 -3.35 36.08 -3.90
CA SER A 53 -2.45 35.88 -5.05
C SER A 53 -3.14 35.26 -6.26
N LYS A 54 -4.29 34.62 -6.08
CA LYS A 54 -4.97 33.77 -7.07
C LYS A 54 -4.07 32.62 -7.59
N GLU A 55 -2.91 32.45 -6.99
CA GLU A 55 -1.92 31.44 -7.33
C GLU A 55 -1.55 30.64 -6.07
N ASP A 56 -1.03 29.47 -6.24
CA ASP A 56 -0.53 28.69 -5.11
C ASP A 56 0.87 29.20 -4.71
N PRO A 57 1.06 29.79 -3.50
CA PRO A 57 2.35 30.33 -3.08
C PRO A 57 3.46 29.30 -2.96
N ARG A 58 3.15 28.00 -3.03
CA ARG A 58 4.16 26.92 -3.09
C ARG A 58 4.94 26.92 -4.39
N ILE A 59 4.42 27.54 -5.45
CA ILE A 59 4.96 27.42 -6.80
C ILE A 59 6.00 28.48 -7.08
N ASP A 60 5.81 29.69 -6.53
CA ASP A 60 6.65 30.82 -6.84
C ASP A 60 6.75 31.76 -5.63
N GLY A 61 7.98 32.13 -5.28
CA GLY A 61 8.28 33.16 -4.29
C GLY A 61 8.19 34.59 -4.84
N SER A 62 7.52 34.80 -5.97
CA SER A 62 7.43 36.10 -6.61
C SER A 62 6.40 37.05 -5.96
N ASP A 63 6.52 38.31 -6.24
CA ASP A 63 5.68 39.37 -5.71
C ASP A 63 4.19 39.11 -5.90
N LEU A 64 3.44 39.16 -4.80
CA LEU A 64 1.99 39.04 -4.82
C LEU A 64 1.38 40.20 -5.58
N PRO A 65 0.51 39.98 -6.59
CA PRO A 65 -0.14 41.08 -7.30
C PRO A 65 -1.03 41.87 -6.35
N PRO A 66 -1.11 43.18 -6.47
CA PRO A 66 -2.05 43.98 -5.73
C PRO A 66 -3.48 43.53 -6.10
N ALA A 67 -4.18 42.91 -5.18
CA ALA A 67 -5.53 42.40 -5.39
C ALA A 67 -6.54 43.26 -4.62
N LEU A 68 -7.64 43.61 -5.29
CA LEU A 68 -8.88 43.98 -4.61
C LEU A 68 -9.44 42.72 -3.93
N ILE A 69 -9.26 42.63 -2.62
CA ILE A 69 -9.66 41.46 -1.85
C ILE A 69 -11.11 41.68 -1.41
N ASN A 70 -12.01 40.86 -1.93
CA ASN A 70 -13.37 40.76 -1.39
C ASN A 70 -13.41 39.56 -0.45
N LEU A 71 -13.03 39.79 0.80
CA LEU A 71 -13.06 38.77 1.86
C LEU A 71 -14.38 38.94 2.63
N ASN A 72 -15.22 37.92 2.56
CA ASN A 72 -16.41 37.84 3.40
C ASN A 72 -16.08 37.14 4.74
N ASP A 73 -16.81 37.49 5.78
CA ASP A 73 -16.76 36.74 7.03
C ASP A 73 -17.03 35.28 6.76
N THR A 74 -16.15 34.43 7.27
CA THR A 74 -16.23 32.98 7.07
C THR A 74 -15.92 32.27 8.39
N CYS A 75 -16.63 31.19 8.68
CA CYS A 75 -16.29 30.30 9.79
C CYS A 75 -16.45 28.84 9.35
N GLY A 76 -15.74 27.95 10.02
CA GLY A 76 -15.80 26.52 9.78
C GLY A 76 -15.06 25.72 10.83
N SER A 77 -15.06 24.42 10.68
CA SER A 77 -14.28 23.50 11.52
C SER A 77 -13.74 22.33 10.70
N PHE A 78 -12.61 21.79 11.12
CA PHE A 78 -12.07 20.56 10.56
C PHE A 78 -12.94 19.38 10.98
N ALA A 79 -13.12 18.42 10.08
CA ALA A 79 -13.93 17.23 10.37
C ALA A 79 -13.29 16.33 11.44
N PHE A 80 -11.95 16.32 11.53
CA PHE A 80 -11.19 15.45 12.43
C PHE A 80 -10.13 16.23 13.22
N ASP A 81 -9.83 15.77 14.45
CA ASP A 81 -8.82 16.37 15.34
C ASP A 81 -7.40 16.04 14.86
N TYR A 82 -7.20 14.80 14.43
CA TYR A 82 -5.96 14.29 13.89
C TYR A 82 -6.17 13.83 12.45
N GLN A 83 -5.27 14.23 11.58
CA GLN A 83 -5.32 13.83 10.17
C GLN A 83 -3.91 13.80 9.57
N SER A 84 -3.53 12.64 9.05
CA SER A 84 -2.25 12.47 8.38
C SER A 84 -2.36 11.50 7.20
N ILE A 85 -1.49 11.69 6.22
CA ILE A 85 -1.40 10.88 5.02
C ILE A 85 0.05 10.41 4.91
N TYR A 86 0.26 9.08 4.98
CA TYR A 86 1.58 8.47 4.92
C TYR A 86 1.99 8.26 3.46
N SER A 87 2.36 9.35 2.80
CA SER A 87 2.80 9.40 1.41
C SER A 87 3.88 10.47 1.24
N PRO A 88 4.67 10.48 0.15
CA PRO A 88 5.78 11.42 -0.01
C PRO A 88 5.35 12.89 0.15
N TYR A 89 4.23 13.27 -0.43
CA TYR A 89 3.72 14.64 -0.32
C TYR A 89 3.10 14.91 1.06
N GLY A 90 2.42 13.93 1.64
CA GLY A 90 1.80 14.03 2.97
C GLY A 90 2.81 14.02 4.13
N LEU A 91 4.03 13.51 3.93
CA LEU A 91 5.13 13.50 4.89
C LEU A 91 6.07 14.71 4.74
N ASN A 92 5.93 15.48 3.66
CA ASN A 92 6.78 16.64 3.44
C ASN A 92 6.47 17.75 4.47
N PRO A 93 7.39 18.07 5.40
CA PRO A 93 7.14 19.03 6.47
C PRO A 93 6.83 20.45 5.96
N ASP A 94 7.32 20.81 4.76
CA ASP A 94 7.05 22.10 4.15
C ASP A 94 5.61 22.20 3.60
N GLN A 95 4.91 21.07 3.45
CA GLN A 95 3.56 21.00 2.90
C GLN A 95 2.48 20.68 3.93
N THR A 96 2.78 19.83 4.91
CA THR A 96 1.77 19.28 5.82
C THR A 96 0.88 20.35 6.47
N GLY A 97 1.47 21.40 7.03
CA GLY A 97 0.72 22.46 7.69
C GLY A 97 -0.16 23.28 6.71
N VAL A 98 0.35 23.59 5.51
CA VAL A 98 -0.39 24.39 4.53
C VAL A 98 -1.57 23.66 3.91
N ILE A 99 -1.54 22.34 3.86
CA ILE A 99 -2.68 21.50 3.41
C ILE A 99 -3.52 20.98 4.59
N GLY A 100 -3.24 21.42 5.83
CA GLY A 100 -4.03 21.14 7.02
C GLY A 100 -3.80 19.76 7.62
N LEU A 101 -2.68 19.09 7.32
CA LEU A 101 -2.31 17.82 7.92
C LEU A 101 -1.47 18.01 9.19
N ASN A 102 -1.53 17.03 10.08
CA ASN A 102 -0.55 16.88 11.14
C ASN A 102 0.76 16.34 10.56
N ASN A 103 1.90 16.87 11.02
CA ASN A 103 3.18 16.24 10.74
C ASN A 103 3.20 14.88 11.47
N PHE A 104 3.40 13.82 10.71
CA PHE A 104 3.38 12.46 11.24
C PHE A 104 4.53 12.21 12.21
N ASP A 105 5.75 12.55 11.83
CA ASP A 105 6.96 12.28 12.60
C ASP A 105 6.99 13.08 13.91
N ASP A 106 6.48 14.32 13.92
CA ASP A 106 6.38 15.14 15.13
C ASP A 106 5.23 14.73 16.05
N SER A 107 4.19 14.09 15.51
CA SER A 107 2.97 13.74 16.26
C SER A 107 3.12 12.48 17.10
N TRP A 108 3.96 11.54 16.70
CA TRP A 108 4.06 10.21 17.27
C TRP A 108 5.45 9.89 17.82
N GLY A 109 5.53 9.64 19.12
CA GLY A 109 6.75 9.12 19.76
C GLY A 109 6.93 7.61 19.58
N ILE A 110 5.82 6.87 19.47
CA ILE A 110 5.78 5.45 19.14
C ILE A 110 4.60 5.25 18.19
N TRP A 111 4.82 4.55 17.08
CA TRP A 111 3.79 4.28 16.09
C TRP A 111 3.70 2.80 15.73
N GLY A 112 2.49 2.30 15.47
CA GLY A 112 2.23 0.95 14.98
C GLY A 112 2.81 -0.14 15.90
N HIS A 113 3.43 -1.16 15.32
CA HIS A 113 4.02 -2.31 16.02
C HIS A 113 5.51 -2.09 16.36
N ASN A 114 5.91 -0.85 16.71
CA ASN A 114 7.33 -0.48 16.88
C ASN A 114 7.85 -0.55 18.32
N LEU A 115 7.12 -1.15 19.27
CA LEU A 115 7.57 -1.28 20.66
C LEU A 115 8.92 -1.99 20.79
N ARG A 116 9.20 -2.97 19.94
CA ARG A 116 10.52 -3.66 19.94
C ARG A 116 11.68 -2.72 19.67
N LYS A 117 11.51 -1.70 18.85
CA LYS A 117 12.55 -0.67 18.59
C LYS A 117 12.82 0.14 19.86
N VAL A 118 11.77 0.43 20.64
CA VAL A 118 11.90 1.15 21.93
C VAL A 118 12.57 0.27 22.98
N LEU A 119 12.17 -1.00 23.07
CA LEU A 119 12.71 -1.95 24.04
C LEU A 119 14.14 -2.40 23.69
N GLY A 120 14.53 -2.40 22.42
CA GLY A 120 15.85 -2.81 21.97
C GLY A 120 16.23 -4.21 22.48
N LYS A 121 17.41 -4.34 23.08
CA LYS A 121 17.90 -5.61 23.65
C LYS A 121 17.07 -6.08 24.86
N GLU A 122 16.36 -5.21 25.53
CA GLU A 122 15.51 -5.53 26.68
C GLU A 122 14.21 -6.24 26.27
N ALA A 123 13.85 -6.24 24.98
CA ALA A 123 12.67 -6.98 24.47
C ALA A 123 12.66 -8.46 24.90
N LYS A 124 13.84 -9.10 24.98
CA LYS A 124 13.98 -10.48 25.41
C LYS A 124 13.47 -10.74 26.84
N LYS A 125 13.46 -9.72 27.69
CA LYS A 125 13.00 -9.81 29.08
C LYS A 125 11.47 -9.69 29.22
N VAL A 126 10.79 -9.37 28.13
CA VAL A 126 9.34 -9.13 28.09
C VAL A 126 8.62 -9.92 27.00
N TYR A 127 9.24 -11.02 26.53
CA TYR A 127 8.56 -11.93 25.60
C TYR A 127 7.32 -12.57 26.24
N ALA A 128 6.34 -12.86 25.42
CA ALA A 128 5.09 -13.46 25.83
C ALA A 128 5.26 -14.91 26.31
N THR A 129 4.31 -15.37 27.11
CA THR A 129 4.08 -16.81 27.32
C THR A 129 2.92 -17.24 26.44
N ILE A 130 3.16 -18.11 25.46
CA ILE A 130 2.17 -18.66 24.54
C ILE A 130 2.23 -20.19 24.66
N HIS A 131 1.08 -20.85 24.81
CA HIS A 131 1.01 -22.31 25.04
C HIS A 131 1.94 -22.80 26.16
N GLY A 132 2.11 -21.99 27.23
CA GLY A 132 2.94 -22.33 28.40
C GLY A 132 4.45 -22.20 28.19
N LYS A 133 4.90 -21.64 27.07
CA LYS A 133 6.32 -21.43 26.72
C LYS A 133 6.59 -19.97 26.43
N THR A 134 7.82 -19.52 26.69
CA THR A 134 8.29 -18.21 26.24
C THR A 134 8.34 -18.19 24.72
N ASP A 135 7.72 -17.18 24.12
CA ASP A 135 7.58 -17.03 22.68
C ASP A 135 7.96 -15.60 22.28
N ASP A 136 8.88 -15.49 21.34
CA ASP A 136 9.42 -14.22 20.88
C ASP A 136 8.58 -13.56 19.77
N SER A 137 7.52 -14.22 19.29
CA SER A 137 6.61 -13.63 18.31
C SER A 137 5.74 -12.52 18.92
N GLN A 138 5.66 -12.43 20.26
CA GLN A 138 4.81 -11.47 20.94
C GLN A 138 5.41 -10.97 22.27
N LEU A 139 4.87 -9.88 22.79
CA LEU A 139 5.29 -9.22 24.04
C LEU A 139 4.28 -9.44 25.19
N CYS A 140 4.78 -9.36 26.43
CA CYS A 140 3.97 -9.45 27.66
C CYS A 140 3.60 -8.06 28.19
N PHE A 141 2.37 -7.63 27.97
CA PHE A 141 1.89 -6.28 28.33
C PHE A 141 1.62 -6.09 29.83
N SER A 142 1.60 -7.17 30.63
CA SER A 142 1.53 -7.07 32.10
C SER A 142 2.91 -6.98 32.76
N SER A 143 3.99 -6.98 32.00
CA SER A 143 5.36 -6.94 32.52
C SER A 143 5.71 -5.57 33.12
N GLU A 144 6.12 -5.54 34.39
CA GLU A 144 6.63 -4.34 35.03
C GLU A 144 7.89 -3.79 34.33
N ASN A 145 8.71 -4.68 33.78
CA ASN A 145 9.89 -4.27 33.01
C ASN A 145 9.48 -3.54 31.72
N MET A 146 8.43 -3.98 31.01
CA MET A 146 7.90 -3.26 29.86
C MET A 146 7.43 -1.85 30.25
N TYR A 147 6.64 -1.72 31.31
CA TYR A 147 6.20 -0.42 31.80
C TYR A 147 7.39 0.54 32.03
N ARG A 148 8.40 0.07 32.77
CA ARG A 148 9.59 0.91 33.08
C ARG A 148 10.40 1.31 31.86
N GLN A 149 10.55 0.42 30.89
CA GLN A 149 11.26 0.73 29.65
C GLN A 149 10.52 1.80 28.84
N ILE A 150 9.19 1.69 28.71
CA ILE A 150 8.38 2.69 28.01
C ILE A 150 8.39 4.01 28.79
N GLU A 151 8.26 3.99 30.12
CA GLU A 151 8.33 5.18 30.97
C GLU A 151 9.67 5.91 30.77
N SER A 152 10.80 5.20 30.87
CA SER A 152 12.13 5.78 30.65
C SER A 152 12.26 6.38 29.25
N TYR A 153 11.85 5.65 28.22
CA TYR A 153 11.88 6.13 26.84
C TYR A 153 11.10 7.43 26.66
N ILE A 154 9.90 7.55 27.26
CA ILE A 154 9.09 8.76 27.19
C ILE A 154 9.79 9.92 27.89
N VAL A 155 10.28 9.71 29.12
CA VAL A 155 10.98 10.75 29.89
C VAL A 155 12.21 11.25 29.15
N ASP A 156 13.03 10.34 28.63
CA ASP A 156 14.32 10.65 28.01
C ASP A 156 14.17 11.36 26.66
N ASN A 157 13.13 11.05 25.88
CA ASN A 157 12.99 11.56 24.50
C ASN A 157 11.88 12.63 24.34
N PHE A 158 10.85 12.63 25.19
CA PHE A 158 9.67 13.50 25.05
C PHE A 158 9.38 14.34 26.30
N GLY A 159 10.03 14.03 27.41
CA GLY A 159 9.81 14.68 28.69
C GLY A 159 8.46 14.33 29.33
N GLU A 160 8.27 14.75 30.58
CA GLU A 160 7.06 14.43 31.35
C GLU A 160 5.84 15.30 31.00
N LYS A 161 6.05 16.46 30.41
CA LYS A 161 5.03 17.50 30.17
C LYS A 161 4.69 17.74 28.71
N GLY A 162 5.22 16.92 27.81
CA GLY A 162 4.96 16.99 26.38
C GLY A 162 3.52 16.57 26.02
N ASN A 163 3.12 16.77 24.77
CA ASN A 163 1.82 16.43 24.22
C ASN A 163 1.89 15.40 23.07
N SER A 164 2.93 14.58 23.06
CA SER A 164 3.16 13.55 22.03
C SER A 164 2.17 12.39 22.18
N ARG A 165 1.99 11.66 21.09
CA ARG A 165 1.14 10.46 21.01
C ARG A 165 1.98 9.21 20.97
N PHE A 166 1.49 8.14 21.60
CA PHE A 166 2.18 6.84 21.69
C PHE A 166 1.21 5.71 21.39
N VAL A 167 1.55 4.86 20.42
CA VAL A 167 0.83 3.61 20.18
C VAL A 167 1.48 2.49 20.97
N ILE A 168 0.70 1.89 21.86
CA ILE A 168 1.08 0.74 22.68
C ILE A 168 0.28 -0.44 22.16
N ALA A 169 0.84 -1.17 21.23
CA ALA A 169 0.16 -2.27 20.54
C ALA A 169 1.02 -3.54 20.51
N PRO A 170 0.37 -4.73 20.52
CA PRO A 170 1.05 -5.99 20.24
C PRO A 170 1.72 -6.00 18.87
N ASP A 171 2.70 -6.89 18.70
CA ASP A 171 3.25 -7.18 17.39
C ASP A 171 2.18 -7.82 16.47
N ASP A 172 2.44 -7.80 15.18
CA ASP A 172 1.55 -8.37 14.15
C ASP A 172 1.59 -9.91 14.19
N ALA A 173 0.99 -10.47 15.22
CA ALA A 173 0.95 -11.91 15.50
C ALA A 173 -0.42 -12.33 16.05
N PRO A 174 -0.89 -13.57 15.74
CA PRO A 174 -2.26 -14.00 16.03
C PRO A 174 -2.48 -14.47 17.47
N TYR A 175 -1.45 -14.48 18.32
CA TYR A 175 -1.53 -14.97 19.70
C TYR A 175 -1.16 -13.86 20.71
N ALA A 176 -1.78 -13.94 21.90
CA ALA A 176 -1.54 -13.03 23.00
C ALA A 176 -0.83 -13.77 24.17
N CYS A 177 -0.18 -13.00 25.05
CA CYS A 177 0.44 -13.54 26.26
C CYS A 177 -0.59 -14.10 27.23
N THR A 178 -0.39 -15.33 27.67
CA THR A 178 -1.20 -16.04 28.68
C THR A 178 -0.39 -16.40 29.95
N CYS A 179 0.61 -15.58 30.32
CA CYS A 179 1.25 -15.73 31.62
C CYS A 179 0.24 -15.50 32.76
N ALA A 180 0.56 -15.92 33.98
CA ALA A 180 -0.34 -15.83 35.12
C ALA A 180 -0.93 -14.43 35.32
N THR A 181 -0.11 -13.36 35.18
CA THR A 181 -0.54 -11.98 35.35
C THR A 181 -1.46 -11.53 34.20
N CYS A 182 -1.11 -11.82 32.94
CA CYS A 182 -1.97 -11.49 31.79
C CYS A 182 -3.33 -12.21 31.88
N THR A 183 -3.34 -13.49 32.25
CA THR A 183 -4.58 -14.25 32.45
C THR A 183 -5.42 -13.70 33.58
N ALA A 184 -4.80 -13.32 34.70
CA ALA A 184 -5.50 -12.68 35.81
C ALA A 184 -6.15 -11.33 35.44
N LEU A 185 -5.57 -10.60 34.46
CA LEU A 185 -6.16 -9.39 33.90
C LEU A 185 -7.30 -9.65 32.91
N GLY A 186 -7.46 -10.89 32.44
CA GLY A 186 -8.49 -11.32 31.51
C GLY A 186 -8.03 -11.65 30.10
N ASN A 187 -6.71 -11.71 29.84
CA ASN A 187 -6.19 -12.15 28.54
C ASN A 187 -6.59 -13.61 28.25
N THR A 188 -6.80 -13.87 26.97
CA THR A 188 -6.87 -15.23 26.39
C THR A 188 -5.83 -15.36 25.30
N GLU A 189 -5.64 -16.55 24.72
CA GLU A 189 -4.70 -16.75 23.60
C GLU A 189 -4.96 -15.85 22.38
N LYS A 190 -6.20 -15.39 22.21
CA LYS A 190 -6.64 -14.54 21.08
C LYS A 190 -7.00 -13.12 21.48
N ASN A 191 -6.89 -12.77 22.74
CA ASN A 191 -7.28 -11.45 23.24
C ASN A 191 -6.24 -10.88 24.22
N ALA A 192 -5.51 -9.86 23.78
CA ALA A 192 -4.54 -9.10 24.57
C ALA A 192 -5.14 -7.81 25.16
N THR A 193 -6.36 -7.42 24.78
CA THR A 193 -6.97 -6.13 25.14
C THR A 193 -6.92 -5.85 26.64
N PRO A 194 -7.21 -6.80 27.55
CA PRO A 194 -7.19 -6.50 28.98
C PRO A 194 -5.82 -6.05 29.49
N ALA A 195 -4.74 -6.74 29.17
CA ALA A 195 -3.40 -6.37 29.63
C ALA A 195 -2.89 -5.09 28.95
N VAL A 196 -3.16 -4.90 27.66
CA VAL A 196 -2.81 -3.67 26.94
C VAL A 196 -3.55 -2.47 27.50
N THR A 197 -4.85 -2.61 27.77
CA THR A 197 -5.68 -1.54 28.39
C THR A 197 -5.13 -1.13 29.75
N GLU A 198 -4.76 -2.08 30.60
CA GLU A 198 -4.18 -1.78 31.91
C GLU A 198 -2.87 -0.97 31.78
N LEU A 199 -2.01 -1.35 30.83
CA LEU A 199 -0.75 -0.66 30.60
C LEU A 199 -0.97 0.78 30.11
N ILE A 200 -1.88 1.01 29.14
CA ILE A 200 -2.13 2.36 28.62
C ILE A 200 -2.80 3.26 29.69
N ILE A 201 -3.68 2.73 30.52
CA ILE A 201 -4.28 3.48 31.64
C ILE A 201 -3.18 3.91 32.62
N ARG A 202 -2.30 3.00 33.00
CA ARG A 202 -1.18 3.30 33.90
C ARG A 202 -0.24 4.35 33.34
N LEU A 203 0.11 4.27 32.04
CA LEU A 203 0.94 5.26 31.36
C LEU A 203 0.23 6.62 31.27
N SER A 204 -1.06 6.65 30.97
CA SER A 204 -1.85 7.87 30.87
C SER A 204 -1.96 8.63 32.21
N GLN A 205 -2.03 7.91 33.32
CA GLN A 205 -2.01 8.49 34.66
C GLN A 205 -0.64 9.08 35.02
N ARG A 206 0.43 8.41 34.60
CA ARG A 206 1.82 8.88 34.82
C ARG A 206 2.13 10.13 33.99
N PHE A 207 1.58 10.20 32.77
CA PHE A 207 1.82 11.26 31.80
C PHE A 207 0.52 11.93 31.34
N PRO A 208 -0.11 12.79 32.15
CA PRO A 208 -1.46 13.29 31.89
C PRO A 208 -1.59 14.24 30.69
N LYS A 209 -0.48 14.68 30.08
CA LYS A 209 -0.49 15.54 28.89
C LYS A 209 -0.15 14.80 27.61
N HIS A 210 0.45 13.62 27.70
CA HIS A 210 0.67 12.73 26.57
C HIS A 210 -0.57 11.89 26.28
N PHE A 211 -0.69 11.40 25.05
CA PHE A 211 -1.81 10.56 24.61
C PHE A 211 -1.33 9.14 24.33
N PHE A 212 -2.11 8.15 24.78
CA PHE A 212 -1.79 6.73 24.65
C PHE A 212 -2.89 6.00 23.90
N PHE A 213 -2.53 5.38 22.80
CA PHE A 213 -3.44 4.61 21.94
C PHE A 213 -3.06 3.14 21.95
N THR A 214 -4.04 2.27 21.87
CA THR A 214 -3.85 0.90 21.39
C THR A 214 -4.46 0.75 20.01
N THR A 215 -4.23 -0.38 19.36
CA THR A 215 -4.91 -0.72 18.09
C THR A 215 -6.18 -1.53 18.36
N SER A 216 -7.17 -1.46 17.49
CA SER A 216 -8.23 -2.46 17.37
C SER A 216 -7.93 -3.33 16.15
N TYR A 217 -7.06 -4.34 16.36
CA TYR A 217 -6.52 -5.21 15.32
C TYR A 217 -6.05 -6.54 15.92
N LEU A 218 -6.27 -7.65 15.23
CA LEU A 218 -5.90 -9.00 15.68
C LEU A 218 -6.25 -9.25 17.16
N THR A 219 -5.24 -9.42 18.02
CA THR A 219 -5.42 -9.75 19.44
C THR A 219 -5.98 -8.60 20.28
N THR A 220 -6.05 -7.40 19.75
CA THR A 220 -6.68 -6.23 20.42
C THR A 220 -7.97 -5.76 19.75
N GLN A 221 -8.59 -6.60 18.90
CA GLN A 221 -9.82 -6.25 18.20
C GLN A 221 -11.04 -6.12 19.14
N GLN A 222 -11.06 -6.84 20.24
CA GLN A 222 -12.15 -6.77 21.22
C GLN A 222 -12.08 -5.45 22.00
N VAL A 223 -13.25 -4.86 22.25
CA VAL A 223 -13.36 -3.64 23.06
C VAL A 223 -13.15 -3.98 24.54
N THR A 224 -12.45 -3.10 25.25
CA THR A 224 -12.33 -3.19 26.71
C THR A 224 -13.67 -2.89 27.42
N ASP A 225 -13.88 -3.46 28.60
CA ASP A 225 -14.99 -3.13 29.49
C ASP A 225 -14.71 -1.91 30.39
N LYS A 226 -13.47 -1.40 30.38
CA LYS A 226 -13.04 -0.26 31.19
C LYS A 226 -13.30 1.05 30.47
N GLN A 227 -13.80 2.06 31.22
CA GLN A 227 -13.76 3.45 30.77
C GLN A 227 -12.32 3.92 30.63
N LEU A 228 -11.98 4.48 29.49
CA LEU A 228 -10.64 4.96 29.20
C LEU A 228 -10.47 6.42 29.65
N PRO A 229 -9.33 6.82 30.24
CA PRO A 229 -9.00 8.22 30.53
C PRO A 229 -9.05 9.10 29.27
N SER A 230 -9.29 10.39 29.44
CA SER A 230 -9.44 11.35 28.33
C SER A 230 -8.23 11.47 27.42
N ASN A 231 -7.06 11.11 27.91
CA ASN A 231 -5.81 11.08 27.13
C ASN A 231 -5.44 9.66 26.64
N THR A 232 -6.43 8.79 26.52
CA THR A 232 -6.26 7.46 25.91
C THR A 232 -7.26 7.26 24.78
N GLY A 233 -6.93 6.39 23.84
CA GLY A 233 -7.76 6.11 22.69
C GLY A 233 -7.45 4.78 21.99
N VAL A 234 -8.09 4.60 20.86
CA VAL A 234 -7.91 3.42 20.01
C VAL A 234 -7.68 3.83 18.56
N ILE A 235 -6.81 3.11 17.87
CA ILE A 235 -6.66 3.18 16.41
C ILE A 235 -7.31 1.93 15.82
N VAL A 236 -8.47 2.10 15.18
CA VAL A 236 -9.21 0.99 14.55
C VAL A 236 -8.66 0.74 13.17
N SER A 237 -8.14 -0.46 12.95
CA SER A 237 -7.67 -0.88 11.61
C SER A 237 -8.85 -1.15 10.69
N ALA A 238 -8.81 -0.54 9.52
CA ALA A 238 -9.78 -0.75 8.46
C ALA A 238 -9.31 -1.75 7.38
N ILE A 239 -8.30 -2.57 7.67
CA ILE A 239 -7.71 -3.53 6.71
C ILE A 239 -8.74 -4.56 6.19
N ASP A 240 -9.64 -5.00 7.06
CA ASP A 240 -10.70 -5.94 6.72
C ASP A 240 -11.96 -5.26 6.19
N TYR A 241 -12.04 -3.93 6.26
CA TYR A 241 -13.16 -3.17 5.72
C TYR A 241 -12.94 -2.90 4.23
N PRO A 242 -13.73 -3.52 3.32
CA PRO A 242 -13.44 -3.54 1.90
C PRO A 242 -13.31 -2.15 1.28
N LEU A 243 -12.25 -1.94 0.50
CA LEU A 243 -12.08 -0.72 -0.32
C LEU A 243 -12.97 -0.80 -1.54
N ARG A 244 -14.20 -0.34 -1.43
CA ARG A 244 -15.18 -0.28 -2.52
C ARG A 244 -16.22 0.78 -2.24
N ARG A 245 -16.96 1.14 -3.27
CA ARG A 245 -18.17 1.93 -3.07
C ARG A 245 -19.12 1.21 -2.11
N THR A 246 -19.66 1.96 -1.16
CA THR A 246 -20.65 1.45 -0.20
C THR A 246 -21.83 2.39 -0.07
N ASP A 247 -23.00 1.85 0.29
CA ASP A 247 -24.17 2.63 0.69
C ASP A 247 -24.41 2.58 2.22
N GLY A 248 -23.47 2.01 2.97
CA GLY A 248 -23.53 1.89 4.43
C GLY A 248 -24.49 0.83 4.95
N LYS A 249 -25.02 -0.08 4.11
CA LYS A 249 -26.13 -0.97 4.47
C LYS A 249 -25.79 -2.45 4.46
N ASP A 250 -24.67 -2.84 3.86
CA ASP A 250 -24.30 -4.26 3.83
C ASP A 250 -23.74 -4.76 5.18
N GLU A 251 -23.51 -6.08 5.27
CA GLU A 251 -23.07 -6.71 6.51
C GLU A 251 -21.66 -6.26 6.95
N GLN A 252 -20.78 -5.91 6.03
CA GLN A 252 -19.44 -5.42 6.36
C GLN A 252 -19.51 -3.99 6.92
N ASP A 253 -20.36 -3.14 6.33
CA ASP A 253 -20.62 -1.80 6.82
C ASP A 253 -21.21 -1.84 8.24
N LYS A 254 -22.22 -2.67 8.49
CA LYS A 254 -22.82 -2.85 9.82
C LYS A 254 -21.83 -3.38 10.84
N LYS A 255 -20.97 -4.34 10.45
CA LYS A 255 -19.94 -4.90 11.33
C LYS A 255 -18.94 -3.82 11.74
N PHE A 256 -18.46 -3.03 10.77
CA PHE A 256 -17.49 -1.97 11.06
C PHE A 256 -18.11 -0.83 11.86
N ALA A 257 -19.35 -0.43 11.56
CA ALA A 257 -20.12 0.52 12.35
C ALA A 257 -20.25 0.06 13.81
N ALA A 258 -20.67 -1.19 14.05
CA ALA A 258 -20.79 -1.75 15.39
C ALA A 258 -19.46 -1.76 16.16
N GLN A 259 -18.32 -1.99 15.48
CA GLN A 259 -16.99 -1.91 16.07
C GLN A 259 -16.70 -0.49 16.57
N LEU A 260 -16.94 0.53 15.74
CA LEU A 260 -16.74 1.94 16.10
C LEU A 260 -17.69 2.36 17.22
N ASP A 261 -18.97 2.03 17.13
CA ASP A 261 -19.99 2.36 18.13
C ASP A 261 -19.70 1.69 19.49
N ASN A 262 -19.09 0.50 19.50
CA ASN A 262 -18.67 -0.15 20.75
C ASN A 262 -17.45 0.57 21.38
N TRP A 263 -16.46 0.97 20.59
CA TRP A 263 -15.34 1.75 21.11
C TRP A 263 -15.78 3.13 21.63
N LYS A 264 -16.76 3.76 20.98
CA LYS A 264 -17.34 5.05 21.41
C LYS A 264 -17.94 5.01 22.82
N LYS A 265 -18.34 3.84 23.32
CA LYS A 265 -18.84 3.69 24.69
C LYS A 265 -17.76 3.86 25.75
N VAL A 266 -16.49 3.68 25.41
CA VAL A 266 -15.37 3.65 26.35
C VAL A 266 -14.33 4.77 26.12
N THR A 267 -14.29 5.38 24.94
CA THR A 267 -13.40 6.50 24.61
C THR A 267 -13.99 7.42 23.55
N ASN A 268 -13.62 8.71 23.57
CA ASN A 268 -13.91 9.66 22.50
C ASN A 268 -12.75 9.79 21.48
N ASN A 269 -11.58 9.22 21.79
CA ASN A 269 -10.40 9.27 20.92
C ASN A 269 -10.37 8.00 20.05
N ILE A 270 -11.17 7.99 18.98
CA ILE A 270 -11.24 6.90 18.00
C ILE A 270 -10.56 7.38 16.73
N TYR A 271 -9.40 6.82 16.45
CA TYR A 271 -8.69 7.07 15.20
C TYR A 271 -8.89 5.89 14.25
N ILE A 272 -8.87 6.15 12.95
CA ILE A 272 -8.97 5.12 11.93
C ILE A 272 -7.63 5.00 11.22
N TRP A 273 -7.13 3.79 11.10
CA TRP A 273 -6.03 3.42 10.22
C TRP A 273 -6.63 2.88 8.93
N ASP A 274 -6.74 3.73 7.93
CA ASP A 274 -7.29 3.39 6.62
C ASP A 274 -6.19 3.35 5.55
N TYR A 275 -6.49 2.83 4.38
CA TYR A 275 -5.53 2.47 3.34
C TYR A 275 -5.88 3.16 2.03
N ILE A 276 -4.85 3.70 1.34
CA ILE A 276 -5.04 4.49 0.12
C ILE A 276 -4.22 4.01 -1.08
N ASN A 277 -3.52 2.88 -0.94
CA ASN A 277 -2.67 2.32 -1.99
C ASN A 277 -2.85 0.80 -2.13
N ASN A 278 -2.45 0.28 -3.29
CA ASN A 278 -2.07 -1.11 -3.46
C ASN A 278 -0.62 -1.27 -3.00
N PHE A 279 -0.36 -2.08 -1.98
CA PHE A 279 0.96 -2.23 -1.36
C PHE A 279 1.91 -3.17 -2.14
N ASP A 280 1.38 -3.94 -3.10
CA ASP A 280 2.19 -4.72 -4.03
C ASP A 280 2.60 -3.90 -5.28
N ASP A 281 1.96 -2.73 -5.50
CA ASP A 281 2.24 -1.89 -6.67
C ASP A 281 1.87 -0.42 -6.41
N TYR A 282 2.87 0.41 -6.15
CA TYR A 282 2.71 1.85 -5.96
C TYR A 282 2.65 2.64 -7.28
N LEU A 283 3.11 2.04 -8.39
CA LEU A 283 3.32 2.75 -9.66
C LEU A 283 2.08 2.71 -10.55
N THR A 284 1.22 1.70 -10.42
CA THR A 284 -0.09 1.70 -11.07
C THR A 284 -1.02 2.69 -10.39
N PRO A 285 -1.71 3.57 -11.14
CA PRO A 285 -2.65 4.52 -10.56
C PRO A 285 -3.74 3.83 -9.75
N PHE A 286 -4.00 4.33 -8.54
CA PHE A 286 -4.97 3.73 -7.61
C PHE A 286 -6.12 4.70 -7.34
N PRO A 287 -7.34 4.47 -7.90
CA PRO A 287 -8.47 5.40 -7.84
C PRO A 287 -9.25 5.26 -6.53
N ILE A 288 -8.77 5.92 -5.50
CA ILE A 288 -9.30 5.80 -4.13
C ILE A 288 -10.17 6.98 -3.68
N LEU A 289 -10.15 8.12 -4.40
CA LEU A 289 -10.63 9.39 -3.87
C LEU A 289 -12.14 9.40 -3.57
N LYS A 290 -12.96 8.93 -4.51
CA LYS A 290 -14.43 8.84 -4.31
C LYS A 290 -14.80 7.80 -3.25
N ILE A 291 -14.05 6.72 -3.15
CA ILE A 291 -14.22 5.71 -2.11
C ILE A 291 -13.80 6.28 -0.75
N ALA A 292 -12.66 6.93 -0.67
CA ALA A 292 -12.18 7.57 0.56
C ALA A 292 -13.15 8.64 1.07
N GLN A 293 -13.76 9.45 0.18
CA GLN A 293 -14.80 10.40 0.57
C GLN A 293 -15.95 9.73 1.30
N GLN A 294 -16.51 8.66 0.73
CA GLN A 294 -17.62 7.91 1.34
C GLN A 294 -17.22 7.31 2.69
N ARG A 295 -15.99 6.79 2.78
CA ARG A 295 -15.45 6.23 4.02
C ARG A 295 -15.25 7.31 5.10
N LEU A 296 -14.74 8.48 4.73
CA LEU A 296 -14.59 9.60 5.66
C LEU A 296 -15.95 10.09 6.21
N GLN A 297 -16.97 10.19 5.36
CA GLN A 297 -18.34 10.51 5.79
C GLN A 297 -18.88 9.46 6.77
N PHE A 298 -18.69 8.19 6.45
CA PHE A 298 -19.08 7.06 7.30
C PHE A 298 -18.32 7.07 8.65
N PHE A 299 -17.01 7.24 8.65
CA PHE A 299 -16.21 7.28 9.89
C PHE A 299 -16.60 8.46 10.79
N LYS A 300 -16.80 9.64 10.20
CA LYS A 300 -17.28 10.82 10.92
C LYS A 300 -18.65 10.58 11.55
N GLN A 301 -19.58 9.96 10.84
CA GLN A 301 -20.92 9.62 11.35
C GLN A 301 -20.84 8.69 12.56
N HIS A 302 -19.88 7.74 12.58
CA HIS A 302 -19.68 6.79 13.69
C HIS A 302 -18.68 7.28 14.75
N GLY A 303 -18.36 8.58 14.78
CA GLY A 303 -17.63 9.21 15.87
C GLY A 303 -16.11 9.09 15.82
N ALA A 304 -15.52 8.77 14.65
CA ALA A 304 -14.08 8.87 14.47
C ALA A 304 -13.62 10.33 14.68
N SER A 305 -12.58 10.50 15.49
CA SER A 305 -11.98 11.80 15.80
C SER A 305 -10.64 12.02 15.09
N GLY A 306 -10.02 10.96 14.55
CA GLY A 306 -8.77 11.07 13.82
C GLY A 306 -8.68 10.07 12.66
N ILE A 307 -7.90 10.43 11.64
CA ILE A 307 -7.66 9.60 10.46
C ILE A 307 -6.16 9.52 10.17
N PHE A 308 -5.67 8.32 9.99
CA PHE A 308 -4.38 8.03 9.41
C PHE A 308 -4.60 7.26 8.11
N PHE A 309 -4.24 7.86 6.99
CA PHE A 309 -4.22 7.20 5.69
C PHE A 309 -2.86 6.56 5.45
N ASN A 310 -2.81 5.22 5.44
CA ASN A 310 -1.63 4.47 5.09
C ASN A 310 -1.47 4.42 3.57
N GLY A 311 -0.38 4.97 3.07
CA GLY A 311 -0.01 5.03 1.66
C GLY A 311 1.37 4.43 1.41
N SER A 312 2.10 4.99 0.46
CA SER A 312 3.42 4.49 0.04
C SER A 312 4.60 4.94 0.93
N GLY A 313 4.33 5.68 2.00
CA GLY A 313 5.39 6.23 2.85
C GLY A 313 6.27 7.22 2.10
N TYR A 314 7.57 6.98 2.10
CA TYR A 314 8.54 7.81 1.37
C TYR A 314 8.77 7.37 -0.08
N SER A 315 8.16 6.25 -0.50
CA SER A 315 8.27 5.76 -1.87
C SER A 315 7.29 6.48 -2.79
N TYR A 316 7.74 6.77 -4.00
CA TYR A 316 6.90 7.37 -5.03
C TYR A 316 5.64 6.52 -5.30
N SER A 317 4.54 7.18 -5.56
CA SER A 317 3.30 6.56 -5.97
C SER A 317 2.63 7.42 -7.05
N SER A 318 2.05 6.80 -8.06
CA SER A 318 1.47 7.53 -9.18
C SER A 318 0.33 8.45 -8.73
N PHE A 319 0.41 9.71 -9.18
CA PHE A 319 -0.50 10.79 -8.80
C PHE A 319 -0.52 11.15 -7.30
N ASP A 320 0.53 10.82 -6.53
CA ASP A 320 0.55 11.04 -5.08
C ASP A 320 0.24 12.47 -4.67
N GLU A 321 0.88 13.45 -5.29
CA GLU A 321 0.70 14.87 -4.94
C GLU A 321 -0.76 15.31 -5.14
N MET A 322 -1.39 14.93 -6.26
CA MET A 322 -2.80 15.22 -6.53
C MET A 322 -3.73 14.50 -5.55
N ARG A 323 -3.51 13.21 -5.32
CA ARG A 323 -4.32 12.43 -4.37
C ARG A 323 -4.22 13.00 -2.97
N THR A 324 -3.01 13.33 -2.51
CA THR A 324 -2.79 13.93 -1.19
C THR A 324 -3.47 15.28 -1.06
N PHE A 325 -3.43 16.14 -2.10
CA PHE A 325 -4.14 17.40 -2.12
C PHE A 325 -5.67 17.21 -1.97
N VAL A 326 -6.25 16.27 -2.71
CA VAL A 326 -7.69 15.99 -2.63
C VAL A 326 -8.05 15.36 -1.28
N LEU A 327 -7.30 14.35 -0.82
CA LEU A 327 -7.56 13.68 0.45
C LEU A 327 -7.41 14.64 1.65
N SER A 328 -6.43 15.53 1.65
CA SER A 328 -6.29 16.54 2.72
C SER A 328 -7.47 17.50 2.76
N SER A 329 -7.99 17.88 1.60
CA SER A 329 -9.21 18.71 1.50
C SER A 329 -10.44 17.97 2.04
N LEU A 330 -10.58 16.67 1.74
CA LEU A 330 -11.66 15.83 2.24
C LEU A 330 -11.54 15.54 3.75
N LEU A 331 -10.33 15.45 4.29
CA LEU A 331 -10.08 15.33 5.74
C LEU A 331 -10.53 16.59 6.50
N ILE A 332 -10.43 17.76 5.87
CA ILE A 332 -10.97 19.00 6.43
C ILE A 332 -12.49 19.03 6.30
N ASN A 333 -13.01 18.74 5.09
CA ASN A 333 -14.44 18.71 4.82
C ASN A 333 -14.79 17.59 3.83
N PRO A 334 -15.32 16.45 4.31
CA PRO A 334 -15.65 15.31 3.46
C PRO A 334 -16.84 15.52 2.51
N GLU A 335 -17.52 16.67 2.58
CA GLU A 335 -18.64 17.01 1.68
C GLU A 335 -18.19 17.73 0.40
N LEU A 336 -16.90 18.04 0.25
CA LEU A 336 -16.40 18.73 -0.94
C LEU A 336 -16.50 17.83 -2.18
N PRO A 337 -16.87 18.38 -3.37
CA PRO A 337 -16.95 17.61 -4.60
C PRO A 337 -15.57 17.14 -5.07
N VAL A 338 -15.34 15.82 -5.10
CA VAL A 338 -14.04 15.23 -5.49
C VAL A 338 -13.60 15.68 -6.88
N ASP A 339 -14.51 15.67 -7.87
CA ASP A 339 -14.17 16.03 -9.26
C ASP A 339 -13.74 17.50 -9.39
N ASP A 340 -14.30 18.39 -8.57
CA ASP A 340 -13.88 19.81 -8.56
C ASP A 340 -12.51 20.00 -7.90
N LEU A 341 -12.20 19.21 -6.87
CA LEU A 341 -10.87 19.22 -6.25
C LEU A 341 -9.80 18.70 -7.23
N ILE A 342 -10.06 17.61 -7.94
CA ILE A 342 -9.17 17.07 -8.98
C ILE A 342 -8.95 18.13 -10.08
N ARG A 343 -10.03 18.73 -10.56
CA ARG A 343 -9.97 19.79 -11.59
C ARG A 343 -9.16 20.99 -11.11
N SER A 344 -9.38 21.43 -9.87
CA SER A 344 -8.64 22.55 -9.27
C SER A 344 -7.15 22.27 -9.23
N TYR A 345 -6.75 21.08 -8.79
CA TYR A 345 -5.34 20.70 -8.76
C TYR A 345 -4.69 20.70 -10.14
N PHE A 346 -5.30 20.03 -11.13
CA PHE A 346 -4.73 19.97 -12.48
C PHE A 346 -4.70 21.33 -13.17
N ASN A 347 -5.71 22.18 -12.97
CA ASN A 347 -5.71 23.54 -13.49
C ASN A 347 -4.53 24.37 -12.97
N GLN A 348 -4.13 24.14 -11.74
CA GLN A 348 -3.07 24.88 -11.06
C GLN A 348 -1.67 24.35 -11.44
N GLU A 349 -1.49 23.02 -11.45
CA GLU A 349 -0.17 22.39 -11.57
C GLU A 349 0.21 21.99 -13.00
N TYR A 350 -0.77 21.89 -13.93
CA TYR A 350 -0.57 21.36 -15.28
C TYR A 350 -1.20 22.27 -16.38
N PRO A 351 -0.61 23.44 -16.65
CA PRO A 351 -1.18 24.40 -17.61
C PRO A 351 -1.48 23.84 -18.99
N VAL A 352 -0.63 22.94 -19.52
CA VAL A 352 -0.75 22.36 -20.86
C VAL A 352 -1.64 21.12 -20.84
N SER A 353 -1.41 20.18 -19.91
CA SER A 353 -2.01 18.84 -19.91
C SER A 353 -3.23 18.69 -19.00
N LYS A 354 -3.66 19.76 -18.31
CA LYS A 354 -4.72 19.75 -17.28
C LYS A 354 -5.99 19.01 -17.66
N LYS A 355 -6.53 19.26 -18.87
CA LYS A 355 -7.78 18.64 -19.31
C LYS A 355 -7.60 17.15 -19.56
N TRP A 356 -6.53 16.77 -20.23
CA TRP A 356 -6.20 15.38 -20.54
C TRP A 356 -5.96 14.55 -19.28
N LEU A 357 -5.22 15.07 -18.29
CA LEU A 357 -5.02 14.42 -16.98
C LEU A 357 -6.33 14.31 -16.19
N TYR A 358 -7.14 15.38 -16.17
CA TYR A 358 -8.43 15.37 -15.50
C TYR A 358 -9.38 14.35 -16.10
N ASP A 359 -9.52 14.30 -17.41
CA ASP A 359 -10.41 13.37 -18.10
C ASP A 359 -10.03 11.92 -17.77
N TYR A 360 -8.74 11.58 -17.89
CA TYR A 360 -8.26 10.23 -17.59
C TYR A 360 -8.47 9.84 -16.12
N TYR A 361 -8.04 10.70 -15.19
CA TYR A 361 -8.10 10.34 -13.76
C TYR A 361 -9.55 10.27 -13.25
N THR A 362 -10.41 11.16 -13.72
CA THR A 362 -11.84 11.14 -13.36
C THR A 362 -12.53 9.88 -13.92
N GLU A 363 -12.18 9.47 -15.14
CA GLU A 363 -12.68 8.20 -15.73
C GLU A 363 -12.23 7.01 -14.89
N LEU A 364 -10.96 6.97 -14.46
CA LEU A 364 -10.41 5.93 -13.59
C LEU A 364 -11.19 5.84 -12.25
N GLU A 365 -11.44 6.99 -11.60
CA GLU A 365 -12.27 7.08 -10.38
C GLU A 365 -13.71 6.58 -10.61
N ASN A 366 -14.30 6.86 -11.77
CA ASN A 366 -15.63 6.40 -12.13
C ASN A 366 -15.66 4.88 -12.34
N ASN A 367 -14.63 4.30 -12.97
CA ASN A 367 -14.51 2.86 -13.14
C ASN A 367 -14.50 2.14 -11.79
N ALA A 368 -13.81 2.70 -10.78
CA ALA A 368 -13.75 2.15 -9.43
C ALA A 368 -15.10 2.21 -8.68
N GLN A 369 -16.09 2.99 -9.16
CA GLN A 369 -17.44 3.05 -8.57
C GLN A 369 -18.32 1.86 -8.93
N SER A 370 -17.83 0.86 -9.65
CA SER A 370 -18.55 -0.36 -10.03
C SER A 370 -18.98 -1.24 -8.84
N GLY A 371 -18.53 -0.93 -7.63
CA GLY A 371 -18.78 -1.73 -6.42
C GLY A 371 -17.85 -2.92 -6.24
N LYS A 372 -16.92 -3.15 -7.17
CA LYS A 372 -15.85 -4.14 -6.99
C LYS A 372 -14.84 -3.64 -5.97
N ARG A 373 -14.29 -4.58 -5.19
CA ARG A 373 -13.26 -4.26 -4.20
C ARG A 373 -11.95 -3.93 -4.90
N LEU A 374 -11.30 -2.84 -4.48
CA LEU A 374 -9.90 -2.57 -4.78
C LEU A 374 -9.02 -3.43 -3.87
N GLY A 375 -8.04 -4.13 -4.43
CA GLY A 375 -7.11 -4.94 -3.67
C GLY A 375 -6.04 -4.08 -2.98
N LEU A 376 -5.78 -4.38 -1.71
CA LEU A 376 -4.63 -3.79 -0.99
C LEU A 376 -3.30 -4.45 -1.41
N TYR A 377 -3.37 -5.70 -1.81
CA TYR A 377 -2.27 -6.53 -2.31
C TYR A 377 -2.77 -7.21 -3.58
N ALA A 378 -2.64 -6.53 -4.71
CA ALA A 378 -3.25 -6.94 -5.97
C ALA A 378 -2.25 -6.82 -7.13
N GLY A 379 -2.27 -7.80 -8.01
CA GLY A 379 -1.59 -7.72 -9.28
C GLY A 379 -2.37 -6.91 -10.32
N ILE A 380 -1.77 -6.76 -11.49
CA ILE A 380 -2.36 -5.98 -12.59
C ILE A 380 -3.71 -6.54 -13.04
N ARG A 381 -3.88 -7.87 -13.05
CA ARG A 381 -5.13 -8.54 -13.46
C ARG A 381 -6.31 -8.22 -12.55
N GLU A 382 -6.07 -8.09 -11.25
CA GLU A 382 -7.09 -7.68 -10.29
C GLU A 382 -7.47 -6.20 -10.51
N SER A 383 -6.48 -5.37 -10.82
CA SER A 383 -6.68 -3.96 -11.17
C SER A 383 -7.50 -3.81 -12.46
N GLU A 384 -7.22 -4.60 -13.49
CA GLU A 384 -8.01 -4.63 -14.73
C GLU A 384 -9.47 -5.02 -14.48
N LYS A 385 -9.71 -6.01 -13.64
CA LYS A 385 -11.09 -6.42 -13.30
C LYS A 385 -11.83 -5.34 -12.53
N ALA A 386 -11.14 -4.51 -11.76
CA ALA A 386 -11.75 -3.53 -10.87
C ALA A 386 -11.95 -2.15 -11.52
N PHE A 387 -10.92 -1.62 -12.21
CA PHE A 387 -10.92 -0.22 -12.66
C PHE A 387 -10.00 0.09 -13.84
N LEU A 388 -8.91 -0.67 -14.06
CA LEU A 388 -7.87 -0.35 -15.04
C LEU A 388 -8.21 -0.99 -16.38
N TYR A 389 -8.95 -0.31 -17.24
CA TYR A 389 -9.27 -0.84 -18.56
C TYR A 389 -8.10 -0.64 -19.52
N PRO A 390 -7.53 -1.73 -20.11
CA PRO A 390 -6.31 -1.67 -20.91
C PRO A 390 -6.35 -0.65 -22.05
N ASP A 391 -7.44 -0.59 -22.81
CA ASP A 391 -7.57 0.36 -23.93
C ASP A 391 -7.46 1.82 -23.47
N GLN A 392 -8.10 2.18 -22.36
CA GLN A 392 -8.07 3.53 -21.79
C GLN A 392 -6.67 3.88 -21.29
N PHE A 393 -6.04 2.95 -20.55
CA PHE A 393 -4.70 3.15 -20.02
C PHE A 393 -3.65 3.25 -21.14
N ILE A 394 -3.67 2.35 -22.10
CA ILE A 394 -2.67 2.33 -23.19
C ILE A 394 -2.79 3.58 -24.04
N LYS A 395 -4.02 4.02 -24.37
CA LYS A 395 -4.23 5.29 -25.07
C LYS A 395 -3.62 6.45 -24.29
N PHE A 396 -3.92 6.56 -23.00
CA PHE A 396 -3.38 7.59 -22.11
C PHE A 396 -1.84 7.55 -22.06
N TYR A 397 -1.25 6.36 -21.91
CA TYR A 397 0.19 6.19 -21.86
C TYR A 397 0.88 6.55 -23.18
N ASP A 398 0.31 6.16 -24.32
CA ASP A 398 0.89 6.44 -25.64
C ASP A 398 0.84 7.94 -25.99
N GLU A 399 -0.19 8.67 -25.57
CA GLU A 399 -0.32 10.11 -25.76
C GLU A 399 0.63 10.94 -24.86
N MET A 400 1.14 10.34 -23.76
CA MET A 400 1.91 11.06 -22.74
C MET A 400 3.20 11.69 -23.28
N GLY A 401 3.88 11.01 -24.22
CA GLY A 401 5.09 11.53 -24.84
C GLY A 401 4.92 12.89 -25.53
N ASP A 402 3.77 13.12 -26.13
CA ASP A 402 3.44 14.38 -26.80
C ASP A 402 3.30 15.50 -25.76
N PHE A 403 2.56 15.26 -24.67
CA PHE A 403 2.41 16.20 -23.57
C PHE A 403 3.74 16.50 -22.85
N VAL A 404 4.60 15.50 -22.64
CA VAL A 404 5.95 15.72 -22.09
C VAL A 404 6.79 16.62 -23.00
N SER A 405 6.63 16.49 -24.32
CA SER A 405 7.37 17.30 -25.29
C SER A 405 6.88 18.76 -25.34
N GLU A 406 5.58 18.99 -25.20
CA GLU A 406 4.93 20.31 -25.23
C GLU A 406 5.10 21.08 -23.91
N ALA A 407 5.05 20.37 -22.78
CA ALA A 407 5.17 20.97 -21.45
C ALA A 407 6.57 21.55 -21.19
N LYS A 408 6.65 22.51 -20.27
CA LYS A 408 7.89 23.17 -19.87
C LYS A 408 8.05 23.19 -18.35
N GLY A 409 9.28 23.42 -17.89
CA GLY A 409 9.59 23.64 -16.49
C GLY A 409 9.10 22.51 -15.57
N LYS A 410 8.39 22.88 -14.53
CA LYS A 410 7.90 21.98 -13.49
C LYS A 410 6.88 20.97 -14.02
N GLU A 411 5.96 21.38 -14.89
CA GLU A 411 4.97 20.49 -15.49
C GLU A 411 5.65 19.37 -16.29
N ARG A 412 6.63 19.71 -17.15
CA ARG A 412 7.38 18.72 -17.92
C ARG A 412 8.07 17.69 -17.00
N LYS A 413 8.68 18.16 -15.90
CA LYS A 413 9.32 17.26 -14.93
C LYS A 413 8.32 16.28 -14.32
N LYS A 414 7.17 16.78 -13.85
CA LYS A 414 6.10 15.96 -13.26
C LYS A 414 5.51 14.95 -14.25
N LEU A 415 5.30 15.37 -15.51
CA LEU A 415 4.81 14.45 -16.55
C LEU A 415 5.82 13.37 -16.91
N HIS A 416 7.10 13.72 -16.98
CA HIS A 416 8.18 12.75 -17.24
C HIS A 416 8.31 11.74 -16.09
N GLU A 417 8.22 12.19 -14.86
CA GLU A 417 8.18 11.33 -13.67
C GLU A 417 7.00 10.36 -13.71
N LEU A 418 5.80 10.87 -14.01
CA LEU A 418 4.60 10.04 -14.18
C LEU A 418 4.74 9.05 -15.34
N GLN A 419 5.25 9.46 -16.50
CA GLN A 419 5.50 8.59 -17.64
C GLN A 419 6.45 7.44 -17.28
N THR A 420 7.50 7.76 -16.53
CA THR A 420 8.46 6.76 -16.05
C THR A 420 7.78 5.74 -15.13
N ALA A 421 7.00 6.19 -14.16
CA ALA A 421 6.24 5.31 -13.28
C ALA A 421 5.23 4.43 -14.05
N LEU A 422 4.46 5.03 -14.96
CA LEU A 422 3.45 4.30 -15.74
C LEU A 422 4.05 3.33 -16.76
N SER A 423 5.35 3.44 -17.05
CA SER A 423 6.05 2.41 -17.85
C SER A 423 6.08 1.06 -17.12
N PHE A 424 6.13 1.06 -15.78
CA PHE A 424 5.94 -0.15 -14.96
C PHE A 424 4.54 -0.75 -15.20
N THR A 425 3.49 0.05 -15.08
CA THR A 425 2.10 -0.40 -15.35
C THR A 425 1.96 -0.96 -16.76
N ARG A 426 2.58 -0.32 -17.77
CA ARG A 426 2.55 -0.79 -19.15
C ARG A 426 3.29 -2.13 -19.33
N LEU A 427 4.38 -2.33 -18.61
CA LEU A 427 5.12 -3.60 -18.58
C LEU A 427 4.28 -4.69 -17.90
N GLU A 428 3.65 -4.40 -16.78
CA GLU A 428 2.79 -5.36 -16.07
C GLU A 428 1.60 -5.80 -16.93
N LEU A 429 0.92 -4.88 -17.62
CA LEU A 429 -0.10 -5.21 -18.60
C LEU A 429 0.46 -6.08 -19.72
N GLY A 430 1.62 -5.69 -20.27
CA GLY A 430 2.28 -6.47 -21.32
C GLY A 430 2.60 -7.90 -20.88
N ARG A 431 3.02 -8.09 -19.64
CA ARG A 431 3.34 -9.38 -19.06
C ARG A 431 2.09 -10.24 -18.84
N ASP A 432 1.03 -9.68 -18.27
CA ASP A 432 -0.20 -10.43 -18.01
C ASP A 432 -0.92 -10.86 -19.30
N HIS A 433 -0.90 -10.00 -20.32
CA HIS A 433 -1.48 -10.27 -21.62
C HIS A 433 -0.60 -11.14 -22.54
N GLY A 434 0.70 -11.23 -22.25
CA GLY A 434 1.61 -12.15 -22.92
C GLY A 434 1.69 -11.93 -24.44
N PHE A 435 0.86 -12.66 -25.23
CA PHE A 435 0.90 -12.69 -26.68
C PHE A 435 -0.30 -12.06 -27.39
N ASP A 436 -1.26 -11.56 -26.66
CA ASP A 436 -2.45 -10.91 -27.23
C ASP A 436 -2.17 -9.45 -27.68
N ALA A 437 -3.22 -8.71 -28.01
CA ALA A 437 -3.12 -7.35 -28.54
C ALA A 437 -2.36 -6.37 -27.62
N TYR A 438 -2.40 -6.58 -26.29
CA TYR A 438 -1.76 -5.72 -25.30
C TYR A 438 -0.42 -6.29 -24.81
N GLY A 439 -0.08 -7.51 -25.23
CA GLY A 439 1.06 -8.28 -24.75
C GLY A 439 2.42 -7.72 -25.14
N TYR A 440 3.45 -8.18 -24.44
CA TYR A 440 4.85 -7.79 -24.66
C TYR A 440 5.50 -8.55 -25.81
N ALA A 441 4.91 -9.63 -26.31
CA ALA A 441 5.47 -10.49 -27.34
C ALA A 441 4.40 -10.94 -28.34
N LYS A 442 4.85 -11.44 -29.50
CA LYS A 442 4.03 -12.12 -30.50
C LYS A 442 4.49 -13.54 -30.67
N ARG A 443 3.55 -14.45 -30.94
CA ARG A 443 3.83 -15.86 -31.18
C ARG A 443 3.52 -16.24 -32.65
N ASN A 444 4.52 -16.71 -33.38
CA ASN A 444 4.41 -17.27 -34.71
C ASN A 444 4.75 -18.77 -34.66
N GLY A 445 3.72 -19.63 -34.56
CA GLY A 445 3.94 -21.06 -34.37
C GLY A 445 4.66 -21.35 -33.06
N LYS A 446 5.92 -21.80 -33.13
CA LYS A 446 6.80 -22.05 -31.97
C LYS A 446 7.79 -20.91 -31.69
N GLU A 447 7.74 -19.82 -32.43
CA GLU A 447 8.62 -18.66 -32.21
C GLU A 447 7.90 -17.61 -31.39
N ILE A 448 8.54 -17.14 -30.33
CA ILE A 448 8.09 -16.04 -29.48
C ILE A 448 9.06 -14.89 -29.66
N GLN A 449 8.55 -13.75 -30.10
CA GLN A 449 9.36 -12.54 -30.33
C GLN A 449 8.79 -11.38 -29.55
N PRO A 450 9.58 -10.77 -28.62
CA PRO A 450 9.19 -9.54 -27.94
C PRO A 450 8.87 -8.43 -28.95
N VAL A 451 7.83 -7.64 -28.68
CA VAL A 451 7.55 -6.47 -29.50
C VAL A 451 8.59 -5.39 -29.24
N PRO A 452 9.02 -4.61 -30.25
CA PRO A 452 10.04 -3.56 -30.06
C PRO A 452 9.65 -2.52 -29.01
N GLN A 453 8.37 -2.30 -28.80
CA GLN A 453 7.83 -1.40 -27.79
C GLN A 453 8.19 -1.83 -26.36
N ALA A 454 8.29 -3.14 -26.07
CA ALA A 454 8.65 -3.64 -24.75
C ALA A 454 10.04 -3.12 -24.31
N GLN A 455 11.00 -3.05 -25.23
CA GLN A 455 12.31 -2.46 -24.96
C GLN A 455 12.23 -0.94 -24.71
N LYS A 456 11.30 -0.23 -25.36
CA LYS A 456 11.08 1.19 -25.12
C LYS A 456 10.50 1.43 -23.72
N TRP A 457 9.55 0.60 -23.27
CA TRP A 457 8.98 0.71 -21.91
C TRP A 457 10.05 0.47 -20.86
N ILE A 458 10.93 -0.52 -21.04
CA ILE A 458 12.09 -0.76 -20.16
C ILE A 458 13.04 0.45 -20.15
N THR A 459 13.35 1.00 -21.33
CA THR A 459 14.23 2.17 -21.43
C THR A 459 13.64 3.37 -20.71
N GLN A 460 12.33 3.61 -20.84
CA GLN A 460 11.65 4.68 -20.12
C GLN A 460 11.65 4.43 -18.61
N LEU A 461 11.42 3.19 -18.16
CA LEU A 461 11.45 2.87 -16.73
C LEU A 461 12.86 3.05 -16.12
N LYS A 462 13.94 2.85 -16.88
CA LYS A 462 15.33 3.10 -16.42
C LYS A 462 15.58 4.55 -15.99
N GLU A 463 14.76 5.49 -16.47
CA GLU A 463 14.83 6.90 -16.07
C GLU A 463 14.42 7.13 -14.59
N HIS A 464 13.89 6.12 -13.89
CA HIS A 464 13.46 6.22 -12.47
C HIS A 464 14.55 6.80 -11.56
N LYS A 465 15.84 6.58 -11.88
CA LYS A 465 16.99 7.10 -11.12
C LYS A 465 17.09 8.62 -11.10
N ALA A 466 16.41 9.30 -12.02
CA ALA A 466 16.37 10.76 -12.06
C ALA A 466 15.37 11.35 -11.05
N PHE A 467 14.53 10.51 -10.41
CA PHE A 467 13.44 10.94 -9.56
C PHE A 467 13.61 10.45 -8.12
N THR A 468 13.40 11.34 -7.17
CA THR A 468 13.51 11.04 -5.74
C THR A 468 12.36 10.12 -5.29
N GLY A 469 12.68 9.09 -4.50
CA GLY A 469 11.69 8.17 -3.94
C GLY A 469 11.22 7.08 -4.91
N MET A 470 11.67 7.07 -6.17
CA MET A 470 11.30 6.07 -7.16
C MET A 470 12.36 4.94 -7.25
N GLU A 471 12.75 4.41 -6.10
CA GLU A 471 13.69 3.28 -6.01
C GLU A 471 12.95 1.95 -5.91
N TYR A 472 11.82 1.95 -5.22
CA TYR A 472 11.00 0.78 -4.91
C TYR A 472 9.60 0.94 -5.49
N TYR A 473 8.99 -0.19 -5.90
CA TYR A 473 7.63 -0.16 -6.44
C TYR A 473 6.57 -0.76 -5.49
N ASN A 474 6.96 -1.31 -4.33
CA ASN A 474 6.03 -1.92 -3.39
C ASN A 474 6.49 -1.80 -1.92
N GLU A 475 5.62 -2.21 -0.98
CA GLU A 475 5.87 -2.19 0.47
C GLU A 475 7.08 -3.03 0.90
N SER A 476 7.39 -4.07 0.15
CA SER A 476 8.51 -4.97 0.44
C SER A 476 9.86 -4.42 -0.01
N ALA A 477 9.90 -3.16 -0.41
CA ALA A 477 11.09 -2.51 -0.93
C ALA A 477 11.72 -3.27 -2.12
N TYR A 478 10.87 -3.76 -3.04
CA TYR A 478 11.36 -4.38 -4.25
C TYR A 478 11.87 -3.31 -5.21
N GLU A 479 13.13 -3.42 -5.61
CA GLU A 479 13.82 -2.41 -6.40
C GLU A 479 13.38 -2.44 -7.86
N ILE A 480 13.15 -1.27 -8.45
CA ILE A 480 12.85 -1.14 -9.89
C ILE A 480 14.02 -1.64 -10.74
N ASP A 481 15.27 -1.41 -10.32
CA ASP A 481 16.46 -1.95 -11.00
C ASP A 481 16.45 -3.49 -11.07
N TYR A 482 15.99 -4.14 -9.98
CA TYR A 482 15.89 -5.59 -9.95
C TYR A 482 14.78 -6.10 -10.88
N TYR A 483 13.62 -5.46 -10.84
CA TYR A 483 12.50 -5.72 -11.76
C TYR A 483 12.92 -5.60 -13.24
N ILE A 484 13.66 -4.55 -13.60
CA ILE A 484 14.18 -4.36 -14.95
C ILE A 484 15.12 -5.51 -15.37
N LYS A 485 16.03 -5.93 -14.47
CA LYS A 485 16.94 -7.06 -14.73
C LYS A 485 16.16 -8.36 -14.94
N GLU A 486 15.13 -8.61 -14.14
CA GLU A 486 14.26 -9.78 -14.30
C GLU A 486 13.58 -9.78 -15.69
N TRP A 487 13.04 -8.63 -16.12
CA TRP A 487 12.48 -8.48 -17.47
C TRP A 487 13.48 -8.81 -18.56
N GLU A 488 14.66 -8.25 -18.51
CA GLU A 488 15.72 -8.47 -19.50
C GLU A 488 16.16 -9.93 -19.52
N GLN A 489 16.29 -10.55 -18.36
CA GLN A 489 16.77 -11.92 -18.21
C GLN A 489 15.72 -12.98 -18.59
N TYR A 490 14.49 -12.82 -18.14
CA TYR A 490 13.48 -13.88 -18.23
C TYR A 490 12.49 -13.69 -19.38
N LEU A 491 12.13 -12.46 -19.71
CA LEU A 491 11.08 -12.18 -20.69
C LEU A 491 11.64 -11.77 -22.07
N LEU A 492 12.71 -10.99 -22.11
CA LEU A 492 13.25 -10.51 -23.38
C LEU A 492 14.29 -11.45 -24.01
N SER A 493 15.08 -12.18 -23.21
CA SER A 493 16.24 -12.94 -23.68
C SER A 493 16.21 -14.45 -23.39
N SER A 494 15.17 -15.02 -22.79
CA SER A 494 15.12 -16.44 -22.40
C SER A 494 15.14 -17.42 -23.57
N ASP A 495 15.97 -18.47 -23.49
CA ASP A 495 16.06 -19.57 -24.48
C ASP A 495 14.88 -20.55 -24.42
N ILE A 496 14.06 -20.49 -23.38
CA ILE A 496 12.88 -21.34 -23.15
C ILE A 496 11.87 -21.27 -24.30
N LYS A 497 11.91 -20.18 -25.07
CA LYS A 497 11.11 -19.93 -26.28
C LYS A 497 11.29 -20.97 -27.38
N LYS A 498 12.31 -21.84 -27.28
CA LYS A 498 12.61 -22.93 -28.24
C LYS A 498 12.10 -24.30 -27.76
N SER A 499 11.36 -24.36 -26.69
CA SER A 499 10.90 -25.60 -26.08
C SER A 499 10.01 -26.44 -27.01
N LEU A 500 10.25 -27.76 -27.03
CA LEU A 500 9.35 -28.72 -27.70
C LEU A 500 8.04 -28.91 -26.93
N PHE A 501 8.00 -28.55 -25.65
CA PHE A 501 6.78 -28.60 -24.84
C PHE A 501 5.84 -27.42 -25.08
N LEU A 502 6.28 -26.43 -25.85
CA LEU A 502 5.51 -25.22 -26.09
C LEU A 502 4.12 -25.52 -26.64
N GLY A 503 3.10 -25.11 -25.86
CA GLY A 503 1.68 -25.29 -26.19
C GLY A 503 1.13 -26.69 -25.92
N LEU A 504 1.84 -27.57 -25.23
CA LEU A 504 1.26 -28.77 -24.64
C LEU A 504 0.14 -28.38 -23.65
N ASN A 505 -0.75 -29.33 -23.36
CA ASN A 505 -1.77 -29.16 -22.34
C ASN A 505 -1.50 -30.14 -21.17
N PRO A 506 -0.71 -29.77 -20.17
CA PRO A 506 -0.48 -30.60 -19.01
C PRO A 506 -1.75 -30.84 -18.21
N SER A 507 -1.86 -31.98 -17.56
CA SER A 507 -2.84 -32.22 -16.51
C SER A 507 -2.15 -32.26 -15.16
N ALA A 508 -2.88 -31.96 -14.06
CA ALA A 508 -2.31 -31.93 -12.72
C ALA A 508 -3.22 -32.60 -11.68
N THR A 509 -2.60 -33.02 -10.61
CA THR A 509 -3.26 -33.45 -9.37
C THR A 509 -2.61 -32.67 -8.21
N PRO A 510 -3.33 -31.77 -7.51
CA PRO A 510 -4.74 -31.41 -7.69
C PRO A 510 -5.05 -30.84 -9.10
N LYS A 511 -6.31 -30.94 -9.53
CA LYS A 511 -6.73 -30.55 -10.90
C LYS A 511 -6.62 -29.03 -11.08
N LEU A 512 -5.90 -28.59 -12.10
CA LEU A 512 -5.81 -27.20 -12.53
C LEU A 512 -6.99 -26.83 -13.46
N ASN A 513 -7.33 -25.54 -13.49
CA ASN A 513 -8.19 -25.02 -14.53
C ASN A 513 -7.45 -24.99 -15.88
N LYS A 514 -8.18 -24.79 -16.97
CA LYS A 514 -7.63 -24.83 -18.33
C LYS A 514 -6.62 -23.71 -18.62
N ILE A 515 -6.78 -22.56 -17.97
CA ILE A 515 -5.90 -21.40 -18.16
C ILE A 515 -4.54 -21.68 -17.50
N ASP A 516 -4.56 -22.08 -16.23
CA ASP A 516 -3.33 -22.37 -15.48
C ASP A 516 -2.57 -23.56 -16.08
N SER A 517 -3.27 -24.59 -16.53
CA SER A 517 -2.64 -25.72 -17.22
C SER A 517 -1.82 -25.28 -18.45
N LYS A 518 -2.33 -24.34 -19.23
CA LYS A 518 -1.64 -23.84 -20.42
C LYS A 518 -0.42 -22.97 -20.11
N LYS A 519 -0.45 -22.26 -18.97
CA LYS A 519 0.67 -21.43 -18.52
C LYS A 519 1.94 -22.22 -18.25
N LEU A 520 1.81 -23.49 -17.83
CA LEU A 520 2.96 -24.34 -17.54
C LEU A 520 3.86 -24.64 -18.76
N THR A 521 3.41 -24.34 -19.98
CA THR A 521 4.14 -24.61 -21.23
C THR A 521 3.92 -23.52 -22.27
N ASP A 522 3.74 -22.28 -21.86
CA ASP A 522 3.42 -21.17 -22.78
C ASP A 522 4.67 -20.45 -23.30
N GLY A 523 5.83 -20.70 -22.71
CA GLY A 523 7.11 -20.11 -23.09
C GLY A 523 7.35 -18.72 -22.50
N THR A 524 6.60 -18.35 -21.46
CA THR A 524 6.83 -17.13 -20.70
C THR A 524 7.32 -17.47 -19.29
N HIS A 525 7.88 -16.48 -18.60
CA HIS A 525 8.34 -16.64 -17.23
C HIS A 525 7.55 -15.75 -16.26
N GLY A 526 7.27 -16.27 -15.06
CA GLY A 526 7.00 -15.46 -13.89
C GLY A 526 8.26 -14.73 -13.41
N LEU A 527 8.09 -13.60 -12.75
CA LEU A 527 9.19 -12.88 -12.12
C LEU A 527 9.27 -13.25 -10.64
N PRO A 528 10.46 -13.50 -10.07
CA PRO A 528 10.61 -13.88 -8.66
C PRO A 528 10.04 -12.86 -7.67
N GLY A 529 10.00 -11.59 -8.04
CA GLY A 529 9.48 -10.50 -7.21
C GLY A 529 7.96 -10.40 -7.16
N ASP A 530 7.25 -11.08 -8.06
CA ASP A 530 5.80 -10.98 -8.15
C ASP A 530 5.15 -12.34 -8.40
N TYR A 531 4.30 -12.77 -7.46
CA TYR A 531 3.59 -14.05 -7.55
C TYR A 531 2.22 -13.95 -8.25
N HIS A 532 1.76 -12.75 -8.58
CA HIS A 532 0.43 -12.53 -9.17
C HIS A 532 0.35 -12.93 -10.65
N CYS A 533 1.47 -12.85 -11.37
CA CYS A 533 1.50 -13.09 -12.80
C CYS A 533 2.62 -14.05 -13.21
N GLY A 534 2.32 -14.93 -14.18
CA GLY A 534 3.28 -15.89 -14.75
C GLY A 534 3.39 -17.19 -13.94
N TRP A 535 3.07 -17.19 -12.66
CA TRP A 535 3.12 -18.36 -11.81
C TRP A 535 1.79 -19.10 -11.74
N VAL A 536 1.85 -20.43 -11.74
CA VAL A 536 0.74 -21.31 -11.39
C VAL A 536 0.89 -21.71 -9.92
N VAL A 537 0.11 -21.10 -9.04
CA VAL A 537 0.18 -21.35 -7.60
C VAL A 537 -0.84 -22.44 -7.23
N ILE A 538 -0.34 -23.56 -6.74
CA ILE A 538 -1.12 -24.75 -6.40
C ILE A 538 -1.18 -24.87 -4.87
N PRO A 539 -2.37 -24.83 -4.24
CA PRO A 539 -2.51 -25.06 -2.82
C PRO A 539 -2.08 -26.47 -2.41
N GLY A 540 -1.39 -26.58 -1.28
CA GLY A 540 -0.94 -27.84 -0.71
C GLY A 540 0.55 -28.07 -0.84
N GLU A 541 1.01 -29.16 -0.22
CA GLU A 541 2.42 -29.53 -0.10
C GLU A 541 2.89 -30.46 -1.22
N GLU A 542 1.96 -31.03 -1.99
CA GLU A 542 2.27 -32.01 -3.02
C GLU A 542 1.44 -31.76 -4.29
N CYS A 543 2.07 -31.93 -5.44
CA CYS A 543 1.36 -31.98 -6.70
C CYS A 543 2.05 -32.92 -7.69
N THR A 544 1.29 -33.37 -8.69
CA THR A 544 1.82 -34.14 -9.81
C THR A 544 1.37 -33.48 -11.11
N ILE A 545 2.32 -33.18 -11.99
CA ILE A 545 2.06 -32.64 -13.34
C ILE A 545 2.31 -33.75 -14.35
N ASN A 546 1.38 -33.95 -15.28
CA ASN A 546 1.49 -34.94 -16.35
C ASN A 546 1.51 -34.23 -17.71
N LEU A 547 2.56 -34.44 -18.48
CA LEU A 547 2.79 -33.89 -19.81
C LEU A 547 2.58 -35.00 -20.85
N PRO A 548 1.67 -34.80 -21.86
CA PRO A 548 1.53 -35.71 -22.98
C PRO A 548 2.70 -35.47 -23.96
N VAL A 549 3.72 -36.34 -23.92
CA VAL A 549 4.94 -36.19 -24.72
C VAL A 549 4.98 -37.12 -25.92
N LYS A 550 3.90 -37.84 -26.20
CA LYS A 550 3.80 -38.73 -27.38
C LYS A 550 4.14 -38.01 -28.67
N GLY A 551 5.10 -38.57 -29.41
CA GLY A 551 5.58 -37.99 -30.64
C GLY A 551 6.77 -37.02 -30.51
N ILE A 552 7.22 -36.72 -29.29
CA ILE A 552 8.46 -36.00 -29.01
C ILE A 552 9.59 -37.04 -28.94
N ASN A 553 10.16 -37.35 -30.08
CA ASN A 553 11.28 -38.30 -30.17
C ASN A 553 12.61 -37.54 -30.25
N ALA A 554 13.09 -37.10 -29.07
CA ALA A 554 14.32 -36.32 -29.00
C ALA A 554 15.02 -36.54 -27.64
N SER A 555 16.34 -36.40 -27.66
CA SER A 555 17.18 -36.19 -26.48
C SER A 555 17.46 -34.69 -26.36
N GLY A 556 17.45 -34.17 -25.14
CA GLY A 556 17.61 -32.73 -24.89
C GLY A 556 17.71 -32.41 -23.40
N THR A 557 17.38 -31.20 -23.04
CA THR A 557 17.42 -30.70 -21.69
C THR A 557 16.00 -30.46 -21.17
N PHE A 558 15.62 -31.17 -20.13
CA PHE A 558 14.40 -30.88 -19.36
C PHE A 558 14.66 -29.69 -18.43
N TYR A 559 13.67 -28.80 -18.33
CA TYR A 559 13.69 -27.62 -17.51
C TYR A 559 12.35 -27.48 -16.76
N ILE A 560 12.41 -27.07 -15.50
CA ILE A 560 11.26 -26.61 -14.71
C ILE A 560 11.71 -25.55 -13.71
N SER A 561 10.88 -24.57 -13.44
CA SER A 561 11.15 -23.53 -12.44
C SER A 561 10.04 -23.40 -11.40
N PHE A 562 10.46 -23.04 -10.17
CA PHE A 562 9.62 -22.89 -9.00
C PHE A 562 9.86 -21.52 -8.36
N LEU A 563 8.81 -20.95 -7.78
CA LEU A 563 8.90 -19.77 -6.92
C LEU A 563 9.14 -20.20 -5.47
N ASN A 564 10.13 -19.60 -4.83
CA ASN A 564 10.37 -19.69 -3.39
C ASN A 564 10.11 -18.31 -2.76
N LEU A 565 8.94 -18.13 -2.14
CA LEU A 565 8.48 -16.86 -1.54
C LEU A 565 7.72 -17.15 -0.22
N PRO A 566 8.45 -17.58 0.84
CA PRO A 566 7.86 -18.08 2.10
C PRO A 566 6.93 -17.10 2.81
N ARG A 567 7.14 -15.80 2.67
CA ARG A 567 6.26 -14.77 3.26
C ARG A 567 4.82 -14.81 2.72
N HIS A 568 4.62 -15.40 1.53
CA HIS A 568 3.30 -15.65 0.93
C HIS A 568 2.93 -17.13 0.95
N HIS A 569 3.57 -17.92 1.83
CA HIS A 569 3.37 -19.38 1.96
C HIS A 569 3.66 -20.18 0.66
N ILE A 570 4.46 -19.61 -0.27
CA ILE A 570 4.87 -20.30 -1.50
C ILE A 570 6.26 -20.88 -1.26
N TYR A 571 6.37 -22.22 -1.33
CA TYR A 571 7.60 -22.94 -1.04
C TYR A 571 8.05 -23.74 -2.25
N ALA A 572 9.31 -23.57 -2.65
CA ALA A 572 9.91 -24.43 -3.66
C ALA A 572 10.21 -25.82 -3.07
N PRO A 573 10.11 -26.91 -3.88
CA PRO A 573 10.44 -28.25 -3.43
C PRO A 573 11.95 -28.41 -3.23
N GLN A 574 12.33 -29.29 -2.30
CA GLN A 574 13.73 -29.70 -2.15
C GLN A 574 14.12 -30.81 -3.13
N GLN A 575 13.15 -31.55 -3.64
CA GLN A 575 13.34 -32.64 -4.58
C GLN A 575 12.12 -32.79 -5.49
N ILE A 576 12.35 -33.13 -6.75
CA ILE A 576 11.32 -33.55 -7.69
C ILE A 576 11.68 -34.90 -8.30
N GLN A 577 10.67 -35.70 -8.66
CA GLN A 577 10.86 -36.99 -9.32
C GLN A 577 10.19 -36.97 -10.72
N LEU A 578 10.97 -37.26 -11.73
CA LEU A 578 10.46 -37.49 -13.09
C LEU A 578 10.12 -38.95 -13.29
N LEU A 579 8.95 -39.25 -13.86
CA LEU A 579 8.50 -40.58 -14.24
C LEU A 579 8.20 -40.58 -15.74
N LYS A 580 8.76 -41.59 -16.43
CA LYS A 580 8.51 -41.87 -17.85
C LYS A 580 7.51 -43.00 -17.92
N ASP A 581 6.32 -42.78 -18.47
CA ASP A 581 5.22 -43.75 -18.55
C ASP A 581 4.92 -44.47 -17.20
N GLY A 582 4.94 -43.68 -16.11
CA GLY A 582 4.70 -44.18 -14.75
C GLY A 582 5.90 -44.79 -14.05
N ILE A 583 7.01 -44.99 -14.73
CA ILE A 583 8.25 -45.62 -14.16
C ILE A 583 9.19 -44.47 -13.75
N ALA A 584 9.73 -44.56 -12.52
CA ALA A 584 10.72 -43.61 -12.02
C ALA A 584 11.92 -43.54 -12.98
N TYR A 585 12.16 -42.33 -13.50
CA TYR A 585 13.20 -42.11 -14.50
C TYR A 585 14.39 -41.36 -13.92
N LYS A 586 14.10 -40.25 -13.18
CA LYS A 586 15.14 -39.40 -12.60
C LYS A 586 14.64 -38.66 -11.38
N THR A 587 15.54 -38.48 -10.41
CA THR A 587 15.32 -37.62 -9.25
C THR A 587 16.24 -36.43 -9.34
N ILE A 588 15.73 -35.21 -8.99
CA ILE A 588 16.47 -33.97 -9.06
C ILE A 588 16.38 -33.30 -7.70
N ASP A 589 17.55 -33.06 -7.09
CA ASP A 589 17.65 -32.33 -5.83
C ASP A 589 17.73 -30.83 -6.10
N LEU A 590 16.99 -30.04 -5.31
CA LEU A 590 16.92 -28.60 -5.36
C LEU A 590 17.43 -28.03 -4.04
N LYS A 591 17.90 -26.80 -4.05
CA LYS A 591 18.46 -26.13 -2.86
C LYS A 591 17.84 -24.72 -2.72
N PRO A 592 16.55 -24.65 -2.36
CA PRO A 592 15.93 -23.36 -2.04
C PRO A 592 16.53 -22.78 -0.77
N GLU A 593 16.63 -21.45 -0.67
CA GLU A 593 16.96 -20.76 0.58
C GLU A 593 15.79 -20.90 1.57
N ASP A 594 16.10 -21.06 2.85
CA ASP A 594 15.06 -21.23 3.89
C ASP A 594 14.20 -19.97 4.06
N ALA A 595 14.82 -18.79 3.94
CA ALA A 595 14.16 -17.50 4.09
C ALA A 595 14.81 -16.46 3.17
N PRO A 596 14.57 -16.51 1.85
CA PRO A 596 15.10 -15.50 0.94
C PRO A 596 14.52 -14.13 1.28
N GLU A 597 15.38 -13.12 1.30
CA GLU A 597 14.98 -11.73 1.55
C GLU A 597 13.99 -11.23 0.47
N LYS A 598 14.21 -11.67 -0.76
CA LYS A 598 13.33 -11.42 -1.92
C LYS A 598 12.87 -12.76 -2.48
N GLY A 599 11.87 -12.76 -3.36
CA GLY A 599 11.47 -13.97 -4.07
C GLY A 599 12.64 -14.58 -4.82
N GLU A 600 12.74 -15.90 -4.81
CA GLU A 600 13.80 -16.67 -5.46
C GLU A 600 13.18 -17.59 -6.52
N MET A 601 13.76 -17.61 -7.73
CA MET A 601 13.42 -18.59 -8.77
C MET A 601 14.37 -19.79 -8.67
N ILE A 602 13.85 -20.93 -8.29
CA ILE A 602 14.58 -22.20 -8.27
C ILE A 602 14.41 -22.93 -9.60
N LYS A 603 15.51 -23.26 -10.25
CA LYS A 603 15.53 -23.92 -11.57
C LYS A 603 16.07 -25.34 -11.46
N ALA A 604 15.33 -26.30 -12.03
CA ALA A 604 15.81 -27.65 -12.26
C ALA A 604 16.10 -27.84 -13.75
N THR A 605 17.35 -28.20 -14.09
CA THR A 605 17.77 -28.42 -15.47
C THR A 605 18.57 -29.72 -15.55
N VAL A 606 18.10 -30.67 -16.34
CA VAL A 606 18.76 -31.98 -16.48
C VAL A 606 18.66 -32.52 -17.90
N PRO A 607 19.70 -33.23 -18.39
CA PRO A 607 19.60 -33.99 -19.61
C PRO A 607 18.50 -35.05 -19.52
N ALA A 608 17.67 -35.16 -20.52
CA ALA A 608 16.60 -36.15 -20.59
C ALA A 608 16.44 -36.68 -22.02
N ASP A 609 16.02 -37.92 -22.13
CA ASP A 609 15.69 -38.59 -23.36
C ASP A 609 14.21 -39.01 -23.35
N LEU A 610 13.45 -38.46 -24.31
CA LEU A 610 12.01 -38.69 -24.43
C LEU A 610 11.67 -39.66 -25.58
N ASN A 611 12.65 -40.30 -26.21
CA ASN A 611 12.39 -41.27 -27.25
C ASN A 611 11.47 -42.38 -26.77
N GLY A 612 10.39 -42.64 -27.48
CA GLY A 612 9.40 -43.68 -27.20
C GLY A 612 8.49 -43.39 -25.99
N ALA A 613 8.57 -42.26 -25.32
CA ALA A 613 7.69 -41.90 -24.22
C ALA A 613 6.32 -41.43 -24.67
N GLU A 614 5.26 -41.86 -24.01
CA GLU A 614 3.91 -41.32 -24.21
C GLU A 614 3.59 -40.23 -23.19
N GLN A 615 4.06 -40.35 -21.93
CA GLN A 615 3.81 -39.42 -20.84
C GLN A 615 5.07 -39.17 -20.00
N LEU A 616 5.28 -37.91 -19.65
CA LEU A 616 6.23 -37.51 -18.61
C LEU A 616 5.46 -36.97 -17.42
N SER A 617 5.63 -37.60 -16.24
CA SER A 617 5.03 -37.14 -14.98
C SER A 617 6.10 -36.55 -14.08
N ILE A 618 5.75 -35.44 -13.41
CA ILE A 618 6.60 -34.73 -12.47
C ILE A 618 5.92 -34.77 -11.11
N LYS A 619 6.48 -35.51 -10.15
CA LYS A 619 6.04 -35.51 -8.76
C LYS A 619 6.81 -34.47 -7.98
N ILE A 620 6.09 -33.61 -7.28
CA ILE A 620 6.60 -32.44 -6.58
C ILE A 620 6.13 -32.52 -5.14
N SER A 621 7.06 -32.39 -4.18
CA SER A 621 6.75 -32.34 -2.75
C SER A 621 7.58 -31.24 -2.11
N CYS A 622 6.95 -30.31 -1.39
CA CYS A 622 7.63 -29.29 -0.61
C CYS A 622 7.55 -29.58 0.90
N LEU A 623 8.20 -28.74 1.70
CA LEU A 623 8.18 -28.85 3.16
C LEU A 623 6.75 -28.71 3.71
N LYS A 624 6.41 -29.54 4.69
CA LYS A 624 5.14 -29.46 5.44
C LYS A 624 5.10 -28.17 6.25
N LYS A 625 4.30 -27.22 5.82
CA LYS A 625 4.07 -25.92 6.47
C LYS A 625 2.58 -25.59 6.46
N PRO A 626 2.06 -24.87 7.47
CA PRO A 626 0.70 -24.39 7.43
C PRO A 626 0.46 -23.55 6.16
N GLU A 627 -0.68 -23.76 5.51
CA GLU A 627 -1.10 -23.03 4.31
C GLU A 627 -0.12 -23.07 3.12
N ALA A 628 0.73 -24.10 3.06
CA ALA A 628 1.73 -24.23 2.00
C ALA A 628 1.11 -24.24 0.60
N GLN A 629 1.81 -23.61 -0.32
CA GLN A 629 1.50 -23.56 -1.75
C GLN A 629 2.75 -23.82 -2.57
N ILE A 630 2.59 -24.36 -3.78
CA ILE A 630 3.67 -24.61 -4.73
C ILE A 630 3.47 -23.67 -5.91
N GLY A 631 4.43 -22.77 -6.16
CA GLY A 631 4.46 -21.90 -7.34
C GLY A 631 5.29 -22.55 -8.44
N ILE A 632 4.67 -22.86 -9.58
CA ILE A 632 5.33 -23.42 -10.76
C ILE A 632 5.17 -22.42 -11.91
N ASP A 633 6.23 -22.22 -12.65
CA ASP A 633 6.22 -21.35 -13.83
C ASP A 633 6.21 -22.19 -15.11
N GLU A 634 7.33 -22.35 -15.75
CA GLU A 634 7.45 -22.98 -17.05
C GLU A 634 8.08 -24.38 -16.97
N ILE A 635 7.54 -25.29 -17.74
CA ILE A 635 8.07 -26.63 -17.94
C ILE A 635 8.47 -26.74 -19.42
N ALA A 636 9.76 -26.92 -19.69
CA ALA A 636 10.31 -26.91 -21.03
C ALA A 636 11.18 -28.12 -21.33
N PHE A 637 11.30 -28.43 -22.61
CA PHE A 637 12.24 -29.40 -23.13
C PHE A 637 12.95 -28.80 -24.35
N ILE A 638 14.23 -28.57 -24.23
CA ILE A 638 15.08 -27.93 -25.25
C ILE A 638 15.96 -29.01 -25.87
N PRO A 639 15.80 -29.30 -27.18
CA PRO A 639 16.57 -30.34 -27.87
C PRO A 639 18.06 -30.02 -28.02
#